data_4f65f0e7778f9e166497cdfad5c0e9b5
#
_entry.id   4f65f0e7778f9e166497cdfad5c0e9b5
#
_cell.length_a   1.000
_cell.length_b   1.000
_cell.length_c   1.000
_cell.angle_alpha   90.00
_cell.angle_beta   90.00
_cell.angle_gamma   90.00
#
_symmetry.space_group_name_H-M   'P 1'
#
loop_
_entity.id
_entity.type
_entity.pdbx_description
1 polymer ?
#
loop_
_entity_poly.entity_id
_entity_poly.type
_entity_poly.pdbx_seq_one_letter_code
_entity_poly.pdbx_strand_id
1 'polypeptide(L)'
;KRLGSERFDLVITMAAVGNLDVPAFAREAKRQVPGLPVILLCFNMMDVAQLSEGDRSAVDRVFVWLGDPRIFMSIIKLVEDERNIDHDMALSSVQAIIVIEDSVRFYSSYLPVLYAELMKQTQLLMAEGINLSHKMLRMRARPKILLAHDYETAWGLYEKYRGYLLGIITDVQFRREGREDPRAGLVLAERVKRAVRDMPVLVQSSDASVAGPAEAVGASFLHKTSPNLLRQLQDFMLGYFGFGDFVFRDAAGKEYGRAADLHQMIERLRVAPDHCVEYHSDRNHFSKWLMARTEFEIAYRIRPRKAAEFEDIGGLRRYLIETMHRFLQKTQLGTIIQFDGRYFDEESPFVKIGKGSIGGKARGLAFVNFLLSKTDLARRFPGLRVTVPHTSVISTDVFDFFLEHAGLGAFVRAERSNAELAAAFVKAELPSYVIEDLRTMAAKIHGPLAVRSSSLLEDSRAQPFAGVYKTYMLPNNSPDLEQRVRELARAVKLVYASTFSEEARSYLRLSTHLPEEEKMAVIVQRLVGRPRGDGRRYYPSFSGVVQSYNYYPVPPIAAEDGVAYVALGLGKTIMDGYRSLRFSPSHPQHLHQFSRVEDYLGNSQREFLALDLGRSAADLEYDHEPGMVWHDLGAAASDGSLGPVGSVYSAENECVYDGTSRPGTPLVTFAPILKGDVFPLAEVLGHIARLGMETMGSHVEMEFAADLADGESGPSEFAILQMRPMISRWSAQKVRLEGLGGERLLCDSPRALGNGHIRGVTDVVYVKPGCFDPARTPEMAVQIGEINEALKRAGRHCLLIGPGRWGSGDPWLGIPVRWNQISQSRVIVETTLQDFASDPSYGTHFFHNVTSLGLGYFTVHGAHGGGNLRWDWLDAQPAVSETELLRHVRLERPLDIRIDGSSGRGVILRPA
;
A
#
# COMPACT_ATOMS: atom_id res chain seq x y z
N LYS A 1 -1.92 26.70 -29.91
CA LYS A 1 -3.39 26.67 -29.68
C LYS A 1 -3.75 26.12 -28.31
N ARG A 2 -3.11 25.03 -27.81
CA ARG A 2 -3.42 24.45 -26.47
C ARG A 2 -3.01 25.36 -25.31
N LEU A 3 -1.90 26.08 -25.40
CA LEU A 3 -1.46 27.04 -24.38
C LEU A 3 -2.49 28.12 -24.02
N GLY A 4 -3.41 28.44 -24.93
CA GLY A 4 -4.49 29.39 -24.65
C GLY A 4 -5.74 28.80 -24.04
N SER A 5 -5.86 27.48 -23.98
CA SER A 5 -7.05 26.76 -23.50
C SER A 5 -6.77 25.77 -22.33
N GLU A 6 -5.53 25.37 -22.11
CA GLU A 6 -5.12 24.43 -21.09
C GLU A 6 -3.97 24.99 -20.25
N ARG A 7 -3.89 24.64 -18.98
CA ARG A 7 -2.81 25.06 -18.08
C ARG A 7 -1.62 24.10 -18.21
N PHE A 8 -0.44 24.66 -18.44
CA PHE A 8 0.82 23.91 -18.48
C PHE A 8 1.80 24.51 -17.47
N ASP A 9 2.55 23.67 -16.78
CA ASP A 9 3.55 24.08 -15.78
C ASP A 9 4.97 24.03 -16.34
N LEU A 10 5.19 23.34 -17.47
CA LEU A 10 6.48 23.15 -18.12
C LEU A 10 6.28 22.80 -19.58
N VAL A 11 7.14 23.30 -20.45
CA VAL A 11 7.26 22.89 -21.86
C VAL A 11 8.64 22.30 -22.09
N ILE A 12 8.71 21.07 -22.61
CA ILE A 12 9.94 20.46 -23.11
C ILE A 12 9.81 20.33 -24.62
N THR A 13 10.72 20.96 -25.37
CA THR A 13 10.75 20.91 -26.84
C THR A 13 12.09 20.35 -27.31
N MET A 14 12.09 19.68 -28.45
CA MET A 14 13.31 19.16 -29.08
C MET A 14 13.83 20.15 -30.13
N ALA A 15 15.16 20.17 -30.33
CA ALA A 15 15.81 21.06 -31.27
C ALA A 15 15.39 20.84 -32.75
N ALA A 16 15.00 19.59 -33.08
CA ALA A 16 14.58 19.21 -34.43
C ALA A 16 13.14 18.67 -34.42
N VAL A 17 12.14 19.53 -34.29
CA VAL A 17 10.73 19.17 -34.43
C VAL A 17 10.17 19.77 -35.74
N GLY A 18 10.38 19.05 -36.82
CA GLY A 18 9.90 19.47 -38.15
C GLY A 18 10.43 20.87 -38.54
N ASN A 19 9.54 21.77 -39.00
CA ASN A 19 9.88 23.15 -39.37
C ASN A 19 9.60 24.17 -38.23
N LEU A 20 9.59 23.72 -36.95
CA LEU A 20 9.32 24.60 -35.82
C LEU A 20 10.54 25.47 -35.51
N ASP A 21 10.40 26.79 -35.60
CA ASP A 21 11.34 27.75 -35.04
C ASP A 21 11.18 27.72 -33.50
N VAL A 22 12.04 26.95 -32.83
CA VAL A 22 11.96 26.71 -31.37
C VAL A 22 12.16 28.01 -30.56
N PRO A 23 13.11 28.90 -30.89
CA PRO A 23 13.24 30.20 -30.22
C PRO A 23 12.02 31.10 -30.37
N ALA A 24 11.44 31.17 -31.55
CA ALA A 24 10.20 31.93 -31.78
C ALA A 24 9.02 31.32 -31.00
N PHE A 25 8.91 29.99 -30.98
CA PHE A 25 7.92 29.29 -30.19
C PHE A 25 8.09 29.53 -28.69
N ALA A 26 9.32 29.49 -28.17
CA ALA A 26 9.60 29.75 -26.76
C ALA A 26 9.21 31.18 -26.35
N ARG A 27 9.57 32.18 -27.15
CA ARG A 27 9.17 33.57 -26.91
C ARG A 27 7.64 33.73 -26.90
N GLU A 28 6.96 33.11 -27.86
CA GLU A 28 5.50 33.16 -27.93
C GLU A 28 4.83 32.45 -26.75
N ALA A 29 5.35 31.28 -26.35
CA ALA A 29 4.85 30.53 -25.20
C ALA A 29 4.96 31.34 -23.89
N LYS A 30 6.11 32.00 -23.66
CA LYS A 30 6.33 32.88 -22.53
C LYS A 30 5.50 34.16 -22.58
N ARG A 31 5.18 34.64 -23.78
CA ARG A 31 4.28 35.81 -23.97
C ARG A 31 2.85 35.44 -23.55
N GLN A 32 2.38 34.23 -23.96
CA GLN A 32 1.03 33.76 -23.61
C GLN A 32 0.88 33.38 -22.15
N VAL A 33 1.91 32.75 -21.58
CA VAL A 33 1.93 32.30 -20.18
C VAL A 33 3.21 32.82 -19.51
N PRO A 34 3.19 33.99 -18.89
CA PRO A 34 4.34 34.56 -18.20
C PRO A 34 4.87 33.62 -17.09
N GLY A 35 6.18 33.36 -17.11
CA GLY A 35 6.83 32.47 -16.15
C GLY A 35 6.70 30.98 -16.47
N LEU A 36 6.17 30.57 -17.64
CA LEU A 36 6.19 29.20 -18.10
C LEU A 36 7.62 28.78 -18.47
N PRO A 37 8.23 27.77 -17.82
CA PRO A 37 9.56 27.29 -18.23
C PRO A 37 9.49 26.58 -19.56
N VAL A 38 10.42 26.93 -20.44
CA VAL A 38 10.61 26.27 -21.73
C VAL A 38 12.01 25.68 -21.79
N ILE A 39 12.10 24.36 -21.83
CA ILE A 39 13.33 23.60 -21.88
C ILE A 39 13.58 23.08 -23.29
N LEU A 40 14.79 23.26 -23.79
CA LEU A 40 15.23 22.74 -25.08
C LEU A 40 16.02 21.46 -24.87
N LEU A 41 15.63 20.38 -25.52
CA LEU A 41 16.34 19.11 -25.53
C LEU A 41 16.98 18.89 -26.90
N CYS A 42 18.31 18.92 -26.95
CA CYS A 42 19.13 18.66 -28.14
C CYS A 42 19.47 17.17 -28.24
N PHE A 43 19.66 16.65 -29.44
CA PHE A 43 20.03 15.25 -29.65
C PHE A 43 21.54 15.00 -29.53
N ASN A 44 22.36 16.03 -29.74
CA ASN A 44 23.79 15.94 -29.67
C ASN A 44 24.43 17.31 -29.39
N MET A 45 25.74 17.32 -29.17
CA MET A 45 26.50 18.56 -28.88
C MET A 45 26.63 19.49 -30.09
N MET A 46 26.46 18.98 -31.30
CA MET A 46 26.48 19.84 -32.52
C MET A 46 25.24 20.74 -32.55
N ASP A 47 24.08 20.18 -32.16
CA ASP A 47 22.84 20.97 -32.03
C ASP A 47 23.03 22.12 -31.02
N VAL A 48 23.69 21.81 -29.88
CA VAL A 48 23.99 22.84 -28.86
C VAL A 48 24.95 23.91 -29.38
N ALA A 49 25.96 23.52 -30.18
CA ALA A 49 26.94 24.45 -30.76
C ALA A 49 26.33 25.37 -31.82
N GLN A 50 25.27 24.94 -32.48
CA GLN A 50 24.58 25.74 -33.50
C GLN A 50 23.61 26.80 -32.92
N LEU A 51 23.26 26.69 -31.61
CA LEU A 51 22.40 27.67 -30.96
C LEU A 51 23.11 29.01 -30.82
N SER A 52 22.54 30.04 -31.37
CA SER A 52 23.00 31.41 -31.17
C SER A 52 22.72 31.87 -29.71
N GLU A 53 23.36 32.94 -29.28
CA GLU A 53 23.11 33.54 -27.97
C GLU A 53 21.65 33.98 -27.79
N GLY A 54 21.04 34.48 -28.89
CA GLY A 54 19.62 34.81 -28.91
C GLY A 54 18.69 33.60 -28.80
N ASP A 55 19.09 32.45 -29.30
CA ASP A 55 18.33 31.21 -29.18
C ASP A 55 18.40 30.64 -27.76
N ARG A 56 19.58 30.68 -27.14
CA ARG A 56 19.78 30.26 -25.75
C ARG A 56 19.03 31.14 -24.78
N SER A 57 18.95 32.43 -25.00
CA SER A 57 18.20 33.38 -24.16
C SER A 57 16.68 33.23 -24.26
N ALA A 58 16.16 32.67 -25.36
CA ALA A 58 14.73 32.42 -25.55
C ALA A 58 14.19 31.27 -24.66
N VAL A 59 15.01 30.28 -24.36
CA VAL A 59 14.66 29.14 -23.51
C VAL A 59 15.25 29.29 -22.11
N ASP A 60 14.68 28.63 -21.12
CA ASP A 60 15.18 28.73 -19.75
C ASP A 60 16.42 27.84 -19.55
N ARG A 61 16.46 26.67 -20.16
CA ARG A 61 17.60 25.76 -20.11
C ARG A 61 17.69 24.88 -21.36
N VAL A 62 18.93 24.44 -21.64
CA VAL A 62 19.24 23.49 -22.72
C VAL A 62 19.75 22.19 -22.10
N PHE A 63 19.28 21.05 -22.59
CA PHE A 63 19.75 19.71 -22.22
C PHE A 63 20.14 18.92 -23.48
N VAL A 64 20.98 17.91 -23.30
CA VAL A 64 21.34 16.96 -24.37
C VAL A 64 20.79 15.57 -24.03
N TRP A 65 20.11 14.96 -24.98
CA TRP A 65 19.67 13.58 -24.90
C TRP A 65 20.84 12.61 -25.05
N LEU A 66 21.23 11.97 -23.98
CA LEU A 66 22.32 10.99 -23.94
C LEU A 66 21.85 9.53 -23.93
N GLY A 67 20.59 9.28 -24.32
CA GLY A 67 19.99 7.94 -24.33
C GLY A 67 19.36 7.50 -23.00
N ASP A 68 19.42 8.33 -21.97
CA ASP A 68 18.90 8.03 -20.66
C ASP A 68 17.53 8.70 -20.42
N PRO A 69 16.42 7.92 -20.34
CA PRO A 69 15.07 8.51 -20.15
C PRO A 69 14.89 9.19 -18.80
N ARG A 70 15.74 8.95 -17.81
CA ARG A 70 15.72 9.65 -16.51
C ARG A 70 15.95 11.16 -16.65
N ILE A 71 16.45 11.63 -17.81
CA ILE A 71 16.62 13.07 -18.07
C ILE A 71 15.31 13.83 -17.98
N PHE A 72 14.18 13.26 -18.42
CA PHE A 72 12.86 13.91 -18.30
C PHE A 72 12.45 14.11 -16.83
N MET A 73 12.67 13.10 -15.99
CA MET A 73 12.46 13.23 -14.56
C MET A 73 13.35 14.34 -13.98
N SER A 74 14.61 14.39 -14.41
CA SER A 74 15.59 15.38 -13.92
C SER A 74 15.19 16.79 -14.30
N ILE A 75 14.74 17.01 -15.53
CA ILE A 75 14.24 18.30 -16.00
C ILE A 75 13.03 18.76 -15.15
N ILE A 76 12.05 17.88 -15.00
CA ILE A 76 10.85 18.17 -14.20
C ILE A 76 11.25 18.51 -12.75
N LYS A 77 12.09 17.69 -12.15
CA LYS A 77 12.49 17.87 -10.74
C LYS A 77 13.37 19.11 -10.53
N LEU A 78 14.23 19.46 -11.49
CA LEU A 78 15.02 20.68 -11.42
C LEU A 78 14.12 21.93 -11.44
N VAL A 79 13.14 21.97 -12.32
CA VAL A 79 12.16 23.08 -12.39
C VAL A 79 11.30 23.14 -11.12
N GLU A 80 10.87 22.00 -10.60
CA GLU A 80 10.16 21.94 -9.31
C GLU A 80 11.03 22.46 -8.16
N ASP A 81 12.30 22.07 -8.10
CA ASP A 81 13.23 22.45 -7.05
C ASP A 81 13.45 23.96 -7.06
N GLU A 82 13.71 24.56 -8.22
CA GLU A 82 13.91 25.99 -8.37
C GLU A 82 12.67 26.81 -7.98
N ARG A 83 11.47 26.30 -8.29
CA ARG A 83 10.21 27.02 -7.99
C ARG A 83 9.77 26.91 -6.53
N ASN A 84 10.02 25.75 -5.93
CA ASN A 84 9.41 25.43 -4.63
C ASN A 84 10.38 25.53 -3.47
N ILE A 85 11.68 25.76 -3.69
CA ILE A 85 12.69 25.70 -2.63
C ILE A 85 12.39 26.64 -1.45
N ASP A 86 12.02 27.88 -1.70
CA ASP A 86 11.75 28.87 -0.66
C ASP A 86 10.53 28.44 0.19
N HIS A 87 9.49 27.95 -0.47
CA HIS A 87 8.29 27.45 0.18
C HIS A 87 8.56 26.19 1.00
N ASP A 88 9.25 25.22 0.41
CA ASP A 88 9.52 23.94 1.05
C ASP A 88 10.52 24.07 2.21
N MET A 89 11.47 25.01 2.11
CA MET A 89 12.37 25.33 3.24
C MET A 89 11.63 25.98 4.40
N ALA A 90 10.72 26.91 4.11
CA ALA A 90 9.92 27.56 5.15
C ALA A 90 9.01 26.58 5.89
N LEU A 91 8.41 25.62 5.18
CA LEU A 91 7.50 24.63 5.76
C LEU A 91 8.19 23.45 6.45
N SER A 92 9.30 22.97 5.89
CA SER A 92 9.85 21.65 6.26
C SER A 92 11.36 21.63 6.43
N SER A 93 12.03 22.79 6.44
CA SER A 93 13.50 22.89 6.59
C SER A 93 14.28 22.02 5.59
N VAL A 94 13.78 21.90 4.37
CA VAL A 94 14.31 21.04 3.33
C VAL A 94 15.77 21.40 3.03
N GLN A 95 16.61 20.41 2.80
CA GLN A 95 18.02 20.59 2.48
C GLN A 95 18.21 20.81 0.97
N ALA A 96 19.34 21.41 0.58
CA ALA A 96 19.72 21.63 -0.80
C ALA A 96 21.15 21.17 -1.10
N ILE A 97 21.39 20.85 -2.37
CA ILE A 97 22.69 20.58 -2.95
C ILE A 97 22.90 21.59 -4.08
N ILE A 98 23.98 22.35 -4.04
CA ILE A 98 24.34 23.25 -5.14
C ILE A 98 25.24 22.49 -6.11
N VAL A 99 24.87 22.47 -7.38
CA VAL A 99 25.66 21.92 -8.48
C VAL A 99 26.07 23.09 -9.36
N ILE A 100 27.38 23.27 -9.56
CA ILE A 100 27.94 24.31 -10.42
C ILE A 100 28.58 23.63 -11.61
N GLU A 101 27.99 23.79 -12.77
CA GLU A 101 28.44 23.19 -14.03
C GLU A 101 27.85 24.01 -15.20
N ASP A 102 28.67 24.57 -16.06
CA ASP A 102 28.28 25.34 -17.22
C ASP A 102 28.19 24.51 -18.49
N SER A 103 28.81 23.33 -18.51
CA SER A 103 28.77 22.41 -19.64
C SER A 103 27.45 21.65 -19.72
N VAL A 104 26.69 21.91 -20.80
CA VAL A 104 25.41 21.22 -21.09
C VAL A 104 25.57 19.70 -21.08
N ARG A 105 26.70 19.18 -21.58
CA ARG A 105 27.00 17.75 -21.63
C ARG A 105 27.08 17.15 -20.21
N PHE A 106 27.82 17.80 -19.33
CA PHE A 106 28.09 17.25 -18.01
C PHE A 106 26.86 17.34 -17.09
N TYR A 107 26.18 18.49 -17.01
CA TYR A 107 24.99 18.54 -16.16
C TYR A 107 23.84 17.65 -16.69
N SER A 108 23.74 17.46 -18.04
CA SER A 108 22.78 16.51 -18.62
C SER A 108 23.10 15.06 -18.25
N SER A 109 24.37 14.74 -17.94
CA SER A 109 24.78 13.40 -17.45
C SER A 109 24.61 13.26 -15.94
N TYR A 110 24.93 14.31 -15.17
CA TYR A 110 24.94 14.25 -13.70
C TYR A 110 23.55 14.26 -13.10
N LEU A 111 22.68 15.16 -13.57
CA LEU A 111 21.36 15.33 -12.98
C LEU A 111 20.51 14.04 -12.97
N PRO A 112 20.49 13.21 -14.04
CA PRO A 112 19.82 11.91 -13.99
C PRO A 112 20.30 10.98 -12.88
N VAL A 113 21.60 10.96 -12.59
CA VAL A 113 22.19 10.13 -11.55
C VAL A 113 21.91 10.71 -10.16
N LEU A 114 22.08 12.02 -10.00
CA LEU A 114 21.82 12.72 -8.74
C LEU A 114 20.34 12.58 -8.33
N TYR A 115 19.41 12.84 -9.26
CA TYR A 115 17.99 12.69 -8.97
C TYR A 115 17.57 11.24 -8.76
N ALA A 116 18.13 10.29 -9.52
CA ALA A 116 17.85 8.87 -9.32
C ALA A 116 18.26 8.43 -7.91
N GLU A 117 19.45 8.85 -7.44
CA GLU A 117 19.92 8.53 -6.09
C GLU A 117 19.07 9.22 -5.02
N LEU A 118 18.76 10.52 -5.19
CA LEU A 118 17.86 11.23 -4.27
C LEU A 118 16.48 10.60 -4.18
N MET A 119 15.91 10.17 -5.30
CA MET A 119 14.61 9.49 -5.34
C MET A 119 14.68 8.13 -4.66
N LYS A 120 15.73 7.36 -4.91
CA LYS A 120 15.97 6.08 -4.25
C LYS A 120 16.09 6.25 -2.73
N GLN A 121 16.89 7.20 -2.26
CA GLN A 121 17.04 7.48 -0.83
C GLN A 121 15.70 7.96 -0.22
N THR A 122 14.96 8.81 -0.93
CA THR A 122 13.63 9.25 -0.50
C THR A 122 12.65 8.08 -0.41
N GLN A 123 12.67 7.16 -1.36
CA GLN A 123 11.83 5.95 -1.34
C GLN A 123 12.19 5.03 -0.17
N LEU A 124 13.48 4.81 0.10
CA LEU A 124 13.94 4.05 1.27
C LEU A 124 13.44 4.68 2.58
N LEU A 125 13.62 6.00 2.73
CA LEU A 125 13.12 6.74 3.90
C LEU A 125 11.59 6.72 3.99
N MET A 126 10.87 6.77 2.87
CA MET A 126 9.41 6.61 2.85
C MET A 126 8.97 5.20 3.23
N ALA A 127 9.73 4.17 2.85
CA ALA A 127 9.45 2.79 3.25
C ALA A 127 9.61 2.60 4.78
N GLU A 128 10.52 3.33 5.40
CA GLU A 128 10.69 3.37 6.86
C GLU A 128 9.65 4.25 7.56
N GLY A 129 8.94 5.10 6.81
CA GLY A 129 7.96 6.05 7.34
C GLY A 129 6.69 5.36 7.84
N ILE A 130 6.44 5.50 9.13
CA ILE A 130 5.39 4.82 9.89
C ILE A 130 4.00 5.39 9.60
N ASN A 131 3.89 6.66 9.23
CA ASN A 131 2.62 7.30 8.97
C ASN A 131 2.61 8.14 7.69
N LEU A 132 1.40 8.45 7.19
CA LEU A 132 1.23 9.21 5.95
C LEU A 132 1.79 10.63 6.07
N SER A 133 1.64 11.27 7.22
CA SER A 133 2.18 12.61 7.47
C SER A 133 3.72 12.59 7.41
N HIS A 134 4.37 11.59 8.02
CA HIS A 134 5.81 11.39 7.89
C HIS A 134 6.22 11.03 6.45
N LYS A 135 5.42 10.23 5.74
CA LYS A 135 5.68 9.93 4.32
C LYS A 135 5.55 11.17 3.45
N MET A 136 4.50 11.97 3.66
CA MET A 136 4.33 13.23 2.92
C MET A 136 5.41 14.25 3.28
N LEU A 137 5.78 14.34 4.56
CA LEU A 137 6.90 15.17 5.00
C LEU A 137 8.20 14.70 4.33
N ARG A 138 8.52 13.42 4.38
CA ARG A 138 9.71 12.84 3.75
C ARG A 138 9.70 12.97 2.22
N MET A 139 8.55 12.86 1.58
CA MET A 139 8.40 13.10 0.14
C MET A 139 8.64 14.59 -0.21
N ARG A 140 8.13 15.53 0.59
CA ARG A 140 8.34 16.97 0.42
C ARG A 140 9.74 17.40 0.85
N ALA A 141 10.29 16.77 1.87
CA ALA A 141 11.61 17.03 2.43
C ALA A 141 12.77 16.42 1.63
N ARG A 142 12.49 15.89 0.44
CA ARG A 142 13.53 15.45 -0.51
C ARG A 142 14.52 16.60 -0.75
N PRO A 143 15.83 16.38 -0.60
CA PRO A 143 16.82 17.42 -0.88
C PRO A 143 16.66 17.99 -2.30
N LYS A 144 16.77 19.30 -2.41
CA LYS A 144 16.63 20.04 -3.67
C LYS A 144 17.98 20.17 -4.37
N ILE A 145 17.99 20.15 -5.69
CA ILE A 145 19.18 20.45 -6.48
C ILE A 145 19.04 21.85 -7.06
N LEU A 146 20.05 22.68 -6.84
CA LEU A 146 20.17 24.02 -7.37
C LEU A 146 21.34 24.08 -8.34
N LEU A 147 21.04 24.30 -9.61
CA LEU A 147 22.04 24.35 -10.67
C LEU A 147 22.45 25.79 -10.95
N ALA A 148 23.76 26.09 -10.85
CA ALA A 148 24.39 27.34 -11.20
C ALA A 148 25.38 27.16 -12.36
N HIS A 149 25.57 28.20 -13.18
CA HIS A 149 26.46 28.18 -14.32
C HIS A 149 27.61 29.19 -14.22
N ASP A 150 27.60 30.04 -13.19
CA ASP A 150 28.61 31.05 -12.91
C ASP A 150 28.82 31.23 -11.41
N TYR A 151 29.90 31.94 -11.06
CA TYR A 151 30.31 32.15 -9.67
C TYR A 151 29.32 32.98 -8.87
N GLU A 152 28.78 34.03 -9.45
CA GLU A 152 27.89 34.98 -8.79
C GLU A 152 26.57 34.30 -8.40
N THR A 153 25.98 33.54 -9.35
CA THR A 153 24.80 32.74 -9.07
C THR A 153 25.07 31.69 -7.98
N ALA A 154 26.20 30.95 -8.08
CA ALA A 154 26.55 29.95 -7.09
C ALA A 154 26.76 30.52 -5.70
N TRP A 155 27.44 31.66 -5.60
CA TRP A 155 27.69 32.34 -4.33
C TRP A 155 26.39 32.93 -3.75
N GLY A 156 25.53 33.53 -4.57
CA GLY A 156 24.19 33.99 -4.16
C GLY A 156 23.31 32.87 -3.59
N LEU A 157 23.30 31.72 -4.24
CA LEU A 157 22.62 30.52 -3.74
C LEU A 157 23.22 30.03 -2.41
N TYR A 158 24.57 30.02 -2.30
CA TYR A 158 25.23 29.65 -1.06
C TYR A 158 24.87 30.59 0.10
N GLU A 159 24.96 31.90 -0.08
CA GLU A 159 24.60 32.85 0.96
C GLU A 159 23.14 32.74 1.40
N LYS A 160 22.25 32.59 0.43
CA LYS A 160 20.80 32.47 0.70
C LYS A 160 20.47 31.20 1.47
N TYR A 161 21.09 30.07 1.12
CA TYR A 161 20.70 28.75 1.65
C TYR A 161 21.74 28.07 2.55
N ARG A 162 22.83 28.75 2.96
CA ARG A 162 23.96 28.16 3.71
C ARG A 162 23.58 27.34 4.94
N GLY A 163 22.44 27.68 5.59
CA GLY A 163 21.91 26.96 6.75
C GLY A 163 21.30 25.60 6.42
N TYR A 164 20.95 25.38 5.16
CA TYR A 164 20.21 24.21 4.66
C TYR A 164 20.98 23.39 3.64
N LEU A 165 22.28 23.66 3.44
CA LEU A 165 23.09 22.94 2.46
C LEU A 165 23.62 21.61 2.99
N LEU A 166 23.40 20.53 2.22
CA LEU A 166 24.09 19.24 2.39
C LEU A 166 25.50 19.30 1.86
N GLY A 167 25.71 19.99 0.74
CA GLY A 167 27.02 20.17 0.14
C GLY A 167 26.98 20.83 -1.21
N ILE A 168 28.18 20.92 -1.82
CA ILE A 168 28.40 21.58 -3.10
C ILE A 168 29.18 20.65 -4.03
N ILE A 169 28.73 20.57 -5.28
CA ILE A 169 29.44 19.87 -6.38
C ILE A 169 29.78 20.95 -7.40
N THR A 170 31.06 21.18 -7.67
CA THR A 170 31.49 22.29 -8.51
C THR A 170 32.49 21.84 -9.57
N ASP A 171 32.32 22.34 -10.79
CA ASP A 171 33.42 22.37 -11.76
C ASP A 171 34.56 23.28 -11.22
N VAL A 172 35.73 23.16 -11.80
CA VAL A 172 36.85 24.04 -11.52
C VAL A 172 36.78 25.31 -12.37
N GLN A 173 36.43 25.19 -13.63
CA GLN A 173 36.47 26.26 -14.63
C GLN A 173 35.06 26.68 -15.00
N PHE A 174 34.69 27.90 -14.73
CA PHE A 174 33.45 28.54 -15.16
C PHE A 174 33.57 30.07 -15.02
N ARG A 175 32.55 30.81 -15.49
CA ARG A 175 32.59 32.28 -15.49
C ARG A 175 32.58 32.86 -14.09
N ARG A 176 33.45 33.85 -13.90
CA ARG A 176 33.50 34.72 -12.73
C ARG A 176 33.75 36.15 -13.18
N GLU A 177 32.97 37.10 -12.66
CA GLU A 177 33.00 38.52 -13.09
C GLU A 177 32.87 38.69 -14.62
N GLY A 178 32.02 37.82 -15.22
CA GLY A 178 31.75 37.81 -16.66
C GLY A 178 32.85 37.19 -17.55
N ARG A 179 33.95 36.68 -16.97
CA ARG A 179 35.09 36.08 -17.67
C ARG A 179 35.31 34.63 -17.25
N GLU A 180 35.81 33.81 -18.15
CA GLU A 180 36.25 32.46 -17.85
C GLU A 180 37.38 32.50 -16.82
N ASP A 181 37.21 31.84 -15.67
CA ASP A 181 38.22 31.70 -14.62
C ASP A 181 38.58 30.21 -14.43
N PRO A 182 39.80 29.76 -14.77
CA PRO A 182 40.21 28.37 -14.65
C PRO A 182 40.27 27.86 -13.19
N ARG A 183 40.12 28.71 -12.20
CA ARG A 183 40.17 28.40 -10.76
C ARG A 183 38.92 28.79 -10.01
N ALA A 184 37.86 29.19 -10.68
CA ALA A 184 36.64 29.66 -10.06
C ALA A 184 36.10 28.70 -8.99
N GLY A 185 36.07 27.39 -9.29
CA GLY A 185 35.60 26.35 -8.37
C GLY A 185 36.49 26.15 -7.14
N LEU A 186 37.84 26.27 -7.30
CA LEU A 186 38.75 26.25 -6.17
C LEU A 186 38.57 27.46 -5.25
N VAL A 187 38.42 28.66 -5.85
CA VAL A 187 38.16 29.91 -5.09
C VAL A 187 36.85 29.81 -4.32
N LEU A 188 35.80 29.26 -4.95
CA LEU A 188 34.53 29.01 -4.29
C LEU A 188 34.70 28.01 -3.13
N ALA A 189 35.35 26.88 -3.38
CA ALA A 189 35.60 25.85 -2.37
C ALA A 189 36.37 26.41 -1.16
N GLU A 190 37.44 27.17 -1.40
CA GLU A 190 38.21 27.80 -0.35
C GLU A 190 37.36 28.79 0.48
N ARG A 191 36.57 29.63 -0.17
CA ARG A 191 35.71 30.61 0.48
C ARG A 191 34.62 29.94 1.33
N VAL A 192 33.99 28.88 0.79
CA VAL A 192 32.99 28.05 1.49
C VAL A 192 33.64 27.36 2.71
N LYS A 193 34.78 26.72 2.54
CA LYS A 193 35.50 26.00 3.61
C LYS A 193 36.01 26.95 4.70
N ARG A 194 36.36 28.16 4.36
CA ARG A 194 36.74 29.20 5.34
C ARG A 194 35.53 29.64 6.18
N ALA A 195 34.33 29.74 5.56
CA ALA A 195 33.09 30.06 6.25
C ALA A 195 32.51 28.87 7.06
N VAL A 196 32.55 27.67 6.49
CA VAL A 196 32.01 26.42 7.10
C VAL A 196 32.99 25.27 6.79
N ARG A 197 33.92 25.00 7.70
CA ARG A 197 35.03 24.06 7.53
C ARG A 197 34.56 22.63 7.16
N ASP A 198 33.44 22.21 7.69
CA ASP A 198 32.85 20.86 7.53
C ASP A 198 31.86 20.75 6.36
N MET A 199 31.63 21.82 5.56
CA MET A 199 30.78 21.75 4.38
C MET A 199 31.37 20.78 3.35
N PRO A 200 30.63 19.71 2.92
CA PRO A 200 31.11 18.85 1.85
C PRO A 200 31.19 19.61 0.53
N VAL A 201 32.37 19.62 -0.08
CA VAL A 201 32.59 20.22 -1.40
C VAL A 201 33.30 19.18 -2.28
N LEU A 202 32.72 18.87 -3.43
CA LEU A 202 33.32 18.04 -4.46
C LEU A 202 33.73 18.93 -5.62
N VAL A 203 35.02 18.98 -5.90
CA VAL A 203 35.59 19.70 -7.03
C VAL A 203 35.81 18.72 -8.18
N GLN A 204 35.38 19.08 -9.38
CA GLN A 204 35.50 18.26 -10.59
C GLN A 204 36.36 18.95 -11.62
N SER A 205 37.26 18.21 -12.27
CA SER A 205 38.07 18.72 -13.37
C SER A 205 38.53 17.62 -14.33
N SER A 206 38.77 17.96 -15.57
CA SER A 206 39.48 17.14 -16.53
C SER A 206 41.00 17.19 -16.34
N ASP A 207 41.50 18.13 -15.52
CA ASP A 207 42.91 18.28 -15.19
C ASP A 207 43.20 17.65 -13.81
N ALA A 208 44.01 16.57 -13.83
CA ALA A 208 44.37 15.85 -12.61
C ALA A 208 45.26 16.69 -11.64
N SER A 209 45.92 17.74 -12.12
CA SER A 209 46.77 18.61 -11.29
C SER A 209 45.97 19.41 -10.24
N VAL A 210 44.66 19.52 -10.43
CA VAL A 210 43.71 20.18 -9.51
C VAL A 210 43.48 19.38 -8.22
N ALA A 211 43.76 18.06 -8.23
CA ALA A 211 43.51 17.20 -7.07
C ALA A 211 44.24 17.70 -5.80
N GLY A 212 45.53 17.97 -5.86
CA GLY A 212 46.31 18.48 -4.73
C GLY A 212 45.78 19.83 -4.17
N PRO A 213 45.59 20.85 -5.02
CA PRO A 213 44.94 22.10 -4.58
C PRO A 213 43.55 21.92 -3.98
N ALA A 214 42.68 21.02 -4.51
CA ALA A 214 41.36 20.74 -3.95
C ALA A 214 41.50 20.12 -2.55
N GLU A 215 42.33 19.14 -2.36
CA GLU A 215 42.60 18.50 -1.07
C GLU A 215 43.19 19.49 -0.05
N ALA A 216 44.06 20.38 -0.49
CA ALA A 216 44.68 21.41 0.38
C ALA A 216 43.63 22.37 0.98
N VAL A 217 42.56 22.66 0.26
CA VAL A 217 41.42 23.45 0.78
C VAL A 217 40.38 22.58 1.54
N GLY A 218 40.61 21.27 1.63
CA GLY A 218 39.72 20.32 2.32
C GLY A 218 38.50 19.92 1.48
N ALA A 219 38.56 20.05 0.15
CA ALA A 219 37.54 19.58 -0.77
C ALA A 219 37.91 18.18 -1.31
N SER A 220 36.89 17.37 -1.65
CA SER A 220 37.10 16.13 -2.40
C SER A 220 37.33 16.44 -3.89
N PHE A 221 38.07 15.58 -4.59
CA PHE A 221 38.33 15.74 -6.02
C PHE A 221 37.74 14.58 -6.83
N LEU A 222 37.20 14.88 -8.02
CA LEU A 222 36.70 13.93 -8.98
C LEU A 222 37.17 14.26 -10.39
N HIS A 223 37.79 13.26 -11.07
CA HIS A 223 38.29 13.46 -12.42
C HIS A 223 37.18 13.24 -13.46
N LYS A 224 36.86 14.27 -14.27
CA LYS A 224 35.71 14.24 -15.24
C LYS A 224 35.88 13.19 -16.36
N THR A 225 37.08 12.70 -16.64
CA THR A 225 37.32 11.66 -17.65
C THR A 225 37.42 10.25 -17.03
N SER A 226 37.16 10.11 -15.72
CA SER A 226 37.13 8.80 -15.07
C SER A 226 36.04 7.91 -15.69
N PRO A 227 36.35 6.65 -16.04
CA PRO A 227 35.34 5.72 -16.57
C PRO A 227 34.24 5.41 -15.55
N ASN A 228 34.51 5.65 -14.28
CA ASN A 228 33.57 5.43 -13.16
C ASN A 228 33.02 6.74 -12.58
N LEU A 229 33.07 7.84 -13.35
CA LEU A 229 32.68 9.18 -12.90
C LEU A 229 31.33 9.19 -12.16
N LEU A 230 30.29 8.65 -12.76
CA LEU A 230 28.93 8.67 -12.21
C LEU A 230 28.81 7.84 -10.94
N ARG A 231 29.55 6.73 -10.84
CA ARG A 231 29.61 5.91 -9.63
C ARG A 231 30.35 6.64 -8.50
N GLN A 232 31.48 7.27 -8.80
CA GLN A 232 32.22 8.05 -7.81
C GLN A 232 31.41 9.25 -7.31
N LEU A 233 30.61 9.87 -8.17
CA LEU A 233 29.67 10.92 -7.77
C LEU A 233 28.61 10.39 -6.80
N GLN A 234 28.07 9.22 -7.09
CA GLN A 234 27.12 8.53 -6.19
C GLN A 234 27.78 8.16 -4.85
N ASP A 235 28.98 7.61 -4.87
CA ASP A 235 29.74 7.26 -3.66
C ASP A 235 30.03 8.51 -2.80
N PHE A 236 30.32 9.65 -3.43
CA PHE A 236 30.48 10.92 -2.72
C PHE A 236 29.17 11.35 -2.04
N MET A 237 28.02 11.27 -2.73
CA MET A 237 26.73 11.61 -2.14
C MET A 237 26.43 10.73 -0.92
N LEU A 238 26.62 9.42 -1.05
CA LEU A 238 26.41 8.48 0.05
C LEU A 238 27.34 8.73 1.23
N GLY A 239 28.60 9.02 0.96
CA GLY A 239 29.62 9.14 2.00
C GLY A 239 29.67 10.50 2.73
N TYR A 240 29.28 11.58 2.06
CA TYR A 240 29.46 12.95 2.58
C TYR A 240 28.18 13.75 2.81
N PHE A 241 27.07 13.42 2.15
CA PHE A 241 25.79 14.10 2.34
C PHE A 241 24.93 13.47 3.44
N GLY A 242 25.44 12.39 4.07
CA GLY A 242 24.75 11.72 5.16
C GLY A 242 23.68 10.71 4.69
N PHE A 243 23.66 10.37 3.40
CA PHE A 243 22.84 9.26 2.89
C PHE A 243 23.47 7.92 3.27
N GLY A 244 22.67 6.88 3.41
CA GLY A 244 23.16 5.57 3.85
C GLY A 244 23.47 5.47 5.35
N ASP A 245 24.20 4.43 5.78
CA ASP A 245 24.54 4.20 7.18
C ASP A 245 25.49 5.27 7.72
N PHE A 246 25.34 5.60 9.02
CA PHE A 246 26.35 6.40 9.70
C PHE A 246 27.57 5.53 10.01
N VAL A 247 28.75 5.96 9.55
CA VAL A 247 29.99 5.25 9.78
C VAL A 247 30.75 5.92 10.91
N PHE A 248 30.89 5.22 12.05
CA PHE A 248 31.73 5.67 13.17
C PHE A 248 33.19 5.47 12.80
N ARG A 249 33.95 6.55 12.63
CA ARG A 249 35.37 6.55 12.28
C ARG A 249 36.14 7.63 13.02
N ASP A 250 37.42 7.45 13.17
CA ASP A 250 38.32 8.49 13.71
C ASP A 250 38.86 9.43 12.61
N ALA A 251 39.74 10.35 13.01
CA ALA A 251 40.40 11.30 12.11
C ALA A 251 41.34 10.61 11.08
N ALA A 252 41.79 9.40 11.38
CA ALA A 252 42.65 8.60 10.49
C ALA A 252 41.80 7.74 9.54
N GLY A 253 40.50 7.74 9.65
CA GLY A 253 39.56 6.96 8.81
C GLY A 253 39.31 5.53 9.30
N LYS A 254 39.83 5.12 10.45
CA LYS A 254 39.59 3.80 11.03
C LYS A 254 38.16 3.68 11.46
N GLU A 255 37.45 2.66 10.95
CA GLU A 255 36.05 2.39 11.26
C GLU A 255 35.88 1.64 12.57
N TYR A 256 34.90 2.06 13.39
CA TYR A 256 34.51 1.46 14.69
C TYR A 256 33.10 0.88 14.69
N GLY A 257 32.36 1.03 13.59
CA GLY A 257 31.04 0.45 13.38
C GLY A 257 30.13 1.33 12.56
N ARG A 258 28.92 0.83 12.32
CA ARG A 258 27.89 1.52 11.50
C ARG A 258 26.56 1.58 12.24
N ALA A 259 25.74 2.57 11.91
CA ALA A 259 24.39 2.71 12.36
C ALA A 259 23.48 3.03 11.16
N ALA A 260 22.52 2.17 10.91
CA ALA A 260 21.52 2.36 9.85
C ALA A 260 20.34 3.22 10.31
N ASP A 261 20.02 3.21 11.60
CA ASP A 261 18.90 3.93 12.22
C ASP A 261 19.26 4.53 13.58
N LEU A 262 18.32 5.28 14.19
CA LEU A 262 18.52 5.94 15.48
C LEU A 262 18.78 4.97 16.64
N HIS A 263 18.20 3.77 16.63
CA HIS A 263 18.42 2.79 17.69
C HIS A 263 19.86 2.28 17.63
N GLN A 264 20.32 1.89 16.44
CA GLN A 264 21.72 1.49 16.24
C GLN A 264 22.67 2.64 16.52
N MET A 265 22.29 3.89 16.20
CA MET A 265 23.06 5.06 16.55
C MET A 265 23.28 5.16 18.06
N ILE A 266 22.23 5.00 18.85
CA ILE A 266 22.29 5.02 20.33
C ILE A 266 23.16 3.87 20.85
N GLU A 267 22.97 2.64 20.32
CA GLU A 267 23.78 1.48 20.71
C GLU A 267 25.26 1.69 20.40
N ARG A 268 25.56 2.20 19.20
CA ARG A 268 26.93 2.47 18.80
C ARG A 268 27.57 3.62 19.60
N LEU A 269 26.82 4.65 19.89
CA LEU A 269 27.28 5.72 20.78
C LEU A 269 27.69 5.23 22.16
N ARG A 270 27.05 4.18 22.69
CA ARG A 270 27.41 3.60 23.99
C ARG A 270 28.80 2.95 24.00
N VAL A 271 29.23 2.40 22.90
CA VAL A 271 30.45 1.58 22.79
C VAL A 271 31.56 2.22 21.97
N ALA A 272 31.25 3.28 21.18
CA ALA A 272 32.24 3.95 20.35
C ALA A 272 33.34 4.63 21.22
N PRO A 273 34.62 4.60 20.82
CA PRO A 273 35.68 5.31 21.53
C PRO A 273 35.42 6.81 21.64
N ASP A 274 35.86 7.43 22.71
CA ASP A 274 35.62 8.88 22.98
C ASP A 274 36.18 9.77 21.86
N HIS A 275 37.38 9.53 21.37
CA HIS A 275 37.96 10.27 20.26
C HIS A 275 37.15 10.16 18.94
N CYS A 276 36.44 9.05 18.74
CA CYS A 276 35.52 8.89 17.61
C CYS A 276 34.27 9.76 17.76
N VAL A 277 33.67 9.78 18.98
CA VAL A 277 32.47 10.60 19.27
C VAL A 277 32.82 12.08 19.13
N GLU A 278 33.95 12.51 19.69
CA GLU A 278 34.49 13.88 19.59
C GLU A 278 34.68 14.29 18.13
N TYR A 279 35.37 13.44 17.33
CA TYR A 279 35.62 13.66 15.89
C TYR A 279 34.34 13.94 15.11
N HIS A 280 33.28 13.15 15.37
CA HIS A 280 32.01 13.29 14.66
C HIS A 280 31.20 14.50 15.17
N SER A 281 31.23 14.76 16.49
CA SER A 281 30.51 15.90 17.08
C SER A 281 31.05 17.24 16.61
N ASP A 282 32.36 17.42 16.63
CA ASP A 282 33.00 18.67 16.20
C ASP A 282 32.74 19.01 14.72
N ARG A 283 32.46 18.02 13.91
CA ARG A 283 32.17 18.16 12.47
C ARG A 283 30.71 18.11 12.12
N ASN A 284 29.83 18.10 13.11
CA ASN A 284 28.37 18.03 12.94
C ASN A 284 27.89 16.79 12.13
N HIS A 285 28.67 15.70 12.12
CA HIS A 285 28.29 14.54 11.32
C HIS A 285 26.98 13.90 11.81
N PHE A 286 26.73 13.85 13.12
CA PHE A 286 25.46 13.35 13.67
C PHE A 286 24.27 14.16 13.17
N SER A 287 24.33 15.50 13.28
CA SER A 287 23.24 16.36 12.83
C SER A 287 23.04 16.31 11.31
N LYS A 288 24.11 16.21 10.52
CA LYS A 288 24.02 16.05 9.05
C LYS A 288 23.31 14.76 8.66
N TRP A 289 23.70 13.65 9.29
CA TRP A 289 23.08 12.36 9.06
C TRP A 289 21.58 12.35 9.42
N LEU A 290 21.23 13.02 10.53
CA LEU A 290 19.84 13.21 10.94
C LEU A 290 19.06 14.09 9.96
N MET A 291 19.67 15.18 9.45
CA MET A 291 19.06 16.04 8.45
C MET A 291 18.80 15.30 7.13
N ALA A 292 19.75 14.49 6.67
CA ALA A 292 19.57 13.67 5.48
C ALA A 292 18.41 12.67 5.63
N ARG A 293 18.06 12.30 6.87
CA ARG A 293 16.91 11.44 7.22
C ARG A 293 15.63 12.20 7.55
N THR A 294 15.63 13.52 7.34
CA THR A 294 14.47 14.38 7.66
C THR A 294 14.11 14.48 9.13
N GLU A 295 15.03 14.10 10.02
CA GLU A 295 14.87 14.21 11.47
C GLU A 295 15.34 15.59 11.95
N PHE A 296 14.70 16.65 11.44
CA PHE A 296 15.16 18.04 11.60
C PHE A 296 15.11 18.53 13.05
N GLU A 297 14.06 18.18 13.81
CA GLU A 297 13.91 18.63 15.21
C GLU A 297 15.11 18.22 16.05
N ILE A 298 15.50 16.96 15.99
CA ILE A 298 16.65 16.47 16.75
C ILE A 298 17.99 16.94 16.17
N ALA A 299 18.09 17.03 14.83
CA ALA A 299 19.28 17.53 14.18
C ALA A 299 19.62 18.97 14.61
N TYR A 300 18.62 19.85 14.67
CA TYR A 300 18.80 21.23 15.14
C TYR A 300 19.12 21.34 16.64
N ARG A 301 18.66 20.41 17.47
CA ARG A 301 19.01 20.36 18.89
C ARG A 301 20.47 19.94 19.12
N ILE A 302 20.96 18.99 18.30
CA ILE A 302 22.32 18.45 18.43
C ILE A 302 23.37 19.37 17.77
N ARG A 303 23.04 19.98 16.62
CA ARG A 303 23.97 20.75 15.79
C ARG A 303 24.76 21.85 16.53
N PRO A 304 24.14 22.68 17.39
CA PRO A 304 24.87 23.75 18.07
C PRO A 304 25.82 23.24 19.17
N ARG A 305 25.72 21.98 19.61
CA ARG A 305 26.45 21.46 20.75
C ARG A 305 27.80 20.85 20.32
N LYS A 306 28.88 21.33 20.91
CA LYS A 306 30.24 20.88 20.64
C LYS A 306 30.84 20.17 21.85
N ALA A 307 31.84 19.33 21.63
CA ALA A 307 32.53 18.62 22.71
C ALA A 307 33.08 19.55 23.81
N ALA A 308 33.59 20.71 23.42
CA ALA A 308 34.12 21.70 24.33
C ALA A 308 33.08 22.37 25.29
N GLU A 309 31.80 22.15 25.07
CA GLU A 309 30.74 22.68 25.96
C GLU A 309 30.40 21.70 27.12
N PHE A 310 30.99 20.54 27.13
CA PHE A 310 30.78 19.50 28.14
C PHE A 310 32.03 19.30 28.99
N GLU A 311 31.88 18.92 30.26
CA GLU A 311 33.00 18.65 31.17
C GLU A 311 33.93 17.54 30.64
N ASP A 312 33.34 16.55 30.00
CA ASP A 312 34.04 15.44 29.36
C ASP A 312 33.24 14.86 28.15
N ILE A 313 33.85 13.99 27.36
CA ILE A 313 33.19 13.32 26.24
C ILE A 313 32.06 12.38 26.70
N GLY A 314 32.15 11.88 27.94
CA GLY A 314 31.06 11.12 28.57
C GLY A 314 29.78 11.94 28.75
N GLY A 315 29.92 13.23 29.12
CA GLY A 315 28.81 14.19 29.20
C GLY A 315 28.17 14.47 27.86
N LEU A 316 28.97 14.68 26.82
CA LEU A 316 28.49 14.81 25.44
C LEU A 316 27.75 13.53 24.99
N ARG A 317 28.33 12.38 25.25
CA ARG A 317 27.74 11.08 24.90
C ARG A 317 26.38 10.88 25.55
N ARG A 318 26.27 11.12 26.87
CA ARG A 318 24.99 11.08 27.60
C ARG A 318 23.98 12.02 26.98
N TYR A 319 24.35 13.26 26.69
CA TYR A 319 23.47 14.25 26.07
C TYR A 319 22.94 13.78 24.72
N LEU A 320 23.81 13.25 23.84
CA LEU A 320 23.42 12.72 22.55
C LEU A 320 22.41 11.55 22.68
N ILE A 321 22.73 10.57 23.53
CA ILE A 321 21.89 9.41 23.80
C ILE A 321 20.54 9.83 24.39
N GLU A 322 20.51 10.69 25.41
CA GLU A 322 19.27 11.13 26.03
C GLU A 322 18.41 11.97 25.09
N THR A 323 19.04 12.84 24.27
CA THR A 323 18.32 13.63 23.29
C THR A 323 17.67 12.75 22.23
N MET A 324 18.39 11.72 21.73
CA MET A 324 17.88 10.74 20.78
C MET A 324 16.79 9.87 21.41
N HIS A 325 16.97 9.42 22.68
CA HIS A 325 15.95 8.66 23.40
C HIS A 325 14.67 9.45 23.60
N ARG A 326 14.76 10.69 24.10
CA ARG A 326 13.58 11.57 24.27
C ARG A 326 12.84 11.83 22.96
N PHE A 327 13.59 11.99 21.89
CA PHE A 327 12.99 12.13 20.56
C PHE A 327 12.26 10.84 20.11
N LEU A 328 12.89 9.68 20.28
CA LEU A 328 12.27 8.41 20.00
C LEU A 328 11.00 8.19 20.84
N GLN A 329 11.04 8.46 22.14
CA GLN A 329 9.85 8.36 23.01
C GLN A 329 8.73 9.32 22.56
N LYS A 330 9.05 10.56 22.18
CA LYS A 330 8.05 11.52 21.66
C LYS A 330 7.44 11.08 20.32
N THR A 331 8.25 10.48 19.45
CA THR A 331 7.80 9.93 18.17
C THR A 331 7.16 8.57 18.31
N GLN A 332 7.39 7.83 19.39
CA GLN A 332 6.87 6.51 19.72
C GLN A 332 5.39 6.51 20.14
N LEU A 333 4.81 7.65 20.51
CA LEU A 333 3.36 7.73 20.71
C LEU A 333 2.66 7.51 19.36
N GLY A 334 2.29 6.25 19.08
CA GLY A 334 1.68 5.80 17.84
C GLY A 334 2.65 5.07 16.89
N THR A 335 3.83 4.64 17.33
CA THR A 335 4.87 4.03 16.51
C THR A 335 5.05 2.53 16.72
N ILE A 336 5.71 1.91 15.74
CA ILE A 336 6.16 0.53 15.81
C ILE A 336 7.43 0.45 16.66
N ILE A 337 7.40 -0.34 17.71
CA ILE A 337 8.53 -0.57 18.63
C ILE A 337 9.33 -1.76 18.11
N GLN A 338 10.67 -1.65 18.06
CA GLN A 338 11.53 -2.80 17.79
C GLN A 338 11.39 -3.81 18.93
N PHE A 339 11.17 -5.09 18.59
CA PHE A 339 11.04 -6.14 19.59
C PHE A 339 12.32 -6.26 20.43
N ASP A 340 12.16 -6.18 21.74
CA ASP A 340 13.18 -6.50 22.72
C ASP A 340 12.50 -7.30 23.84
N GLY A 341 12.82 -8.60 23.95
CA GLY A 341 12.18 -9.52 24.90
C GLY A 341 12.23 -9.07 26.36
N ARG A 342 13.18 -8.21 26.73
CA ARG A 342 13.31 -7.64 28.08
C ARG A 342 12.21 -6.63 28.40
N TYR A 343 11.80 -5.83 27.41
CA TYR A 343 10.86 -4.72 27.55
C TYR A 343 9.49 -5.00 26.89
N PHE A 344 9.37 -6.14 26.22
CA PHE A 344 8.10 -6.54 25.62
C PHE A 344 7.07 -6.90 26.68
N ASP A 345 5.88 -6.34 26.57
CA ASP A 345 4.71 -6.69 27.38
C ASP A 345 3.45 -6.79 26.51
N GLU A 346 2.36 -7.31 27.05
CA GLU A 346 1.08 -7.47 26.36
C GLU A 346 0.43 -6.12 26.00
N GLU A 347 0.79 -5.05 26.72
CA GLU A 347 0.26 -3.69 26.48
C GLU A 347 0.98 -2.95 25.35
N SER A 348 2.12 -3.46 24.89
CA SER A 348 2.87 -2.89 23.76
C SER A 348 2.05 -2.96 22.49
N PRO A 349 1.47 -1.84 21.97
CA PRO A 349 0.41 -1.93 20.98
C PRO A 349 0.88 -2.43 19.63
N PHE A 350 2.14 -2.11 19.23
CA PHE A 350 2.66 -2.47 17.92
C PHE A 350 4.17 -2.72 17.96
N VAL A 351 4.58 -3.95 17.65
CA VAL A 351 5.98 -4.39 17.78
C VAL A 351 6.49 -5.00 16.48
N LYS A 352 7.78 -4.84 16.19
CA LYS A 352 8.44 -5.37 14.99
C LYS A 352 9.60 -6.30 15.35
N ILE A 353 9.59 -7.52 14.82
CA ILE A 353 10.66 -8.50 14.86
C ILE A 353 11.43 -8.45 13.54
N GLY A 354 12.76 -8.31 13.60
CA GLY A 354 13.62 -8.13 12.41
C GLY A 354 13.82 -6.66 12.02
N LYS A 355 14.52 -6.40 10.92
CA LYS A 355 14.96 -5.07 10.48
C LYS A 355 14.29 -4.59 9.18
N GLY A 356 13.72 -5.50 8.41
CA GLY A 356 13.11 -5.25 7.11
C GLY A 356 11.79 -4.47 7.12
N SER A 357 11.09 -4.50 6.01
CA SER A 357 9.75 -3.89 5.90
C SER A 357 8.70 -4.68 6.66
N ILE A 358 7.68 -3.98 7.14
CA ILE A 358 6.51 -4.61 7.80
C ILE A 358 5.37 -4.95 6.83
N GLY A 359 5.52 -4.67 5.54
CA GLY A 359 4.51 -4.91 4.52
C GLY A 359 3.36 -3.89 4.52
N GLY A 360 2.40 -4.07 3.62
CA GLY A 360 1.30 -3.14 3.37
C GLY A 360 0.29 -3.08 4.49
N LYS A 361 -0.32 -4.21 4.86
CA LYS A 361 -1.33 -4.28 5.94
C LYS A 361 -0.83 -3.74 7.27
N ALA A 362 0.38 -4.16 7.69
CA ALA A 362 0.95 -3.70 8.95
C ALA A 362 1.22 -2.19 8.95
N ARG A 363 1.60 -1.61 7.79
CA ARG A 363 1.72 -0.14 7.64
C ARG A 363 0.38 0.57 7.80
N GLY A 364 -0.67 0.03 7.20
CA GLY A 364 -2.03 0.53 7.36
C GLY A 364 -2.48 0.51 8.83
N LEU A 365 -2.24 -0.60 9.54
CA LEU A 365 -2.54 -0.73 10.97
C LEU A 365 -1.73 0.22 11.86
N ALA A 366 -0.43 0.37 11.60
CA ALA A 366 0.41 1.31 12.32
C ALA A 366 -0.05 2.76 12.12
N PHE A 367 -0.48 3.09 10.89
CA PHE A 367 -1.08 4.38 10.58
C PHE A 367 -2.37 4.62 11.37
N VAL A 368 -3.27 3.64 11.43
CA VAL A 368 -4.50 3.71 12.23
C VAL A 368 -4.17 3.90 13.71
N ASN A 369 -3.23 3.13 14.25
CA ASN A 369 -2.80 3.24 15.64
C ASN A 369 -2.29 4.65 15.96
N PHE A 370 -1.51 5.25 15.06
CA PHE A 370 -1.08 6.64 15.18
C PHE A 370 -2.28 7.61 15.12
N LEU A 371 -3.21 7.42 14.19
CA LEU A 371 -4.39 8.25 14.03
C LEU A 371 -5.25 8.25 15.31
N LEU A 372 -5.50 7.07 15.87
CA LEU A 372 -6.24 6.91 17.11
C LEU A 372 -5.54 7.59 18.30
N SER A 373 -4.19 7.55 18.33
CA SER A 373 -3.43 8.25 19.40
C SER A 373 -3.53 9.78 19.36
N LYS A 374 -3.97 10.35 18.24
CA LYS A 374 -4.14 11.80 18.04
C LYS A 374 -5.59 12.28 18.17
N THR A 375 -6.54 11.36 18.29
CA THR A 375 -7.96 11.66 18.36
C THR A 375 -8.51 11.30 19.75
N ASP A 376 -9.35 12.17 20.30
CA ASP A 376 -10.02 11.91 21.59
C ASP A 376 -11.35 11.19 21.38
N LEU A 377 -11.30 9.97 20.86
CA LEU A 377 -12.48 9.13 20.62
C LEU A 377 -13.17 8.70 21.91
N ALA A 378 -12.43 8.53 23.00
CA ALA A 378 -13.00 8.16 24.29
C ALA A 378 -13.95 9.23 24.83
N ARG A 379 -13.65 10.51 24.58
CA ARG A 379 -14.54 11.63 24.92
C ARG A 379 -15.77 11.68 24.01
N ARG A 380 -15.60 11.34 22.72
CA ARG A 380 -16.70 11.35 21.75
C ARG A 380 -17.68 10.19 21.96
N PHE A 381 -17.16 9.02 22.31
CA PHE A 381 -17.93 7.78 22.51
C PHE A 381 -17.68 7.23 23.92
N PRO A 382 -18.32 7.79 24.95
CA PRO A 382 -18.15 7.33 26.33
C PRO A 382 -18.56 5.84 26.48
N GLY A 383 -17.76 5.06 27.21
CA GLY A 383 -17.99 3.61 27.38
C GLY A 383 -17.54 2.73 26.22
N LEU A 384 -16.91 3.33 25.18
CA LEU A 384 -16.33 2.63 24.05
C LEU A 384 -14.81 2.82 23.99
N ARG A 385 -14.08 1.71 23.90
CA ARG A 385 -12.63 1.72 23.62
C ARG A 385 -12.39 1.37 22.16
N VAL A 386 -11.96 2.36 21.37
CA VAL A 386 -11.55 2.17 19.98
C VAL A 386 -10.06 1.90 19.93
N THR A 387 -9.64 0.75 19.38
CA THR A 387 -8.25 0.27 19.43
C THR A 387 -7.81 -0.36 18.11
N VAL A 388 -6.50 -0.50 17.96
CA VAL A 388 -5.88 -1.53 17.13
C VAL A 388 -5.44 -2.65 18.07
N PRO A 389 -5.83 -3.90 17.87
CA PRO A 389 -5.41 -5.00 18.76
C PRO A 389 -3.89 -5.12 18.79
N HIS A 390 -3.34 -5.64 19.88
CA HIS A 390 -1.90 -5.91 19.96
C HIS A 390 -1.40 -6.58 18.68
N THR A 391 -0.36 -6.04 18.09
CA THR A 391 0.15 -6.45 16.78
C THR A 391 1.68 -6.60 16.82
N SER A 392 2.18 -7.80 16.61
CA SER A 392 3.59 -8.08 16.38
C SER A 392 3.84 -8.41 14.92
N VAL A 393 4.86 -7.83 14.29
CA VAL A 393 5.14 -8.01 12.88
C VAL A 393 6.52 -8.60 12.66
N ILE A 394 6.58 -9.77 12.05
CA ILE A 394 7.82 -10.38 11.57
C ILE A 394 8.13 -9.75 10.19
N SER A 395 9.24 -9.03 10.08
CA SER A 395 9.57 -8.22 8.91
C SER A 395 10.11 -9.04 7.72
N THR A 396 10.14 -8.42 6.55
CA THR A 396 10.47 -9.09 5.27
C THR A 396 11.90 -9.63 5.18
N ASP A 397 12.86 -9.11 5.93
CA ASP A 397 14.23 -9.63 5.98
C ASP A 397 14.31 -11.02 6.61
N VAL A 398 13.39 -11.33 7.54
CA VAL A 398 13.26 -12.68 8.11
C VAL A 398 12.80 -13.67 7.03
N PHE A 399 11.88 -13.25 6.17
CA PHE A 399 11.42 -14.05 5.03
C PHE A 399 12.56 -14.32 4.03
N ASP A 400 13.31 -13.28 3.66
CA ASP A 400 14.47 -13.40 2.76
C ASP A 400 15.50 -14.37 3.34
N PHE A 401 15.86 -14.18 4.62
CA PHE A 401 16.80 -15.06 5.31
C PHE A 401 16.30 -16.51 5.38
N PHE A 402 15.02 -16.71 5.68
CA PHE A 402 14.41 -18.03 5.73
C PHE A 402 14.50 -18.76 4.40
N LEU A 403 14.18 -18.09 3.29
CA LEU A 403 14.26 -18.65 1.94
C LEU A 403 15.71 -19.04 1.56
N GLU A 404 16.66 -18.17 1.88
CA GLU A 404 18.08 -18.39 1.58
C GLU A 404 18.65 -19.55 2.42
N HIS A 405 18.43 -19.50 3.74
CA HIS A 405 18.97 -20.48 4.67
C HIS A 405 18.39 -21.88 4.48
N ALA A 406 17.11 -21.97 4.18
CA ALA A 406 16.44 -23.23 3.88
C ALA A 406 16.69 -23.74 2.45
N GLY A 407 17.40 -22.99 1.60
CA GLY A 407 17.65 -23.35 0.20
C GLY A 407 16.40 -23.42 -0.66
N LEU A 408 15.33 -22.76 -0.27
CA LEU A 408 14.02 -22.81 -0.95
C LEU A 408 13.96 -21.98 -2.22
N GLY A 409 14.92 -21.09 -2.48
CA GLY A 409 14.89 -20.15 -3.61
C GLY A 409 14.75 -20.82 -5.00
N ALA A 410 15.43 -21.95 -5.25
CA ALA A 410 15.25 -22.71 -6.49
C ALA A 410 13.93 -23.50 -6.51
N PHE A 411 13.50 -24.01 -5.35
CA PHE A 411 12.27 -24.79 -5.20
C PHE A 411 11.02 -23.96 -5.52
N VAL A 412 10.93 -22.72 -5.03
CA VAL A 412 9.77 -21.84 -5.24
C VAL A 412 9.66 -21.28 -6.66
N ARG A 413 10.76 -21.23 -7.43
CA ARG A 413 10.75 -20.82 -8.84
C ARG A 413 10.12 -21.86 -9.75
N ALA A 414 10.10 -23.13 -9.36
CA ALA A 414 9.41 -24.19 -10.09
C ALA A 414 7.90 -24.14 -9.81
N GLU A 415 7.09 -24.51 -10.79
CA GLU A 415 5.64 -24.68 -10.55
C GLU A 415 5.42 -25.87 -9.62
N ARG A 416 4.88 -25.58 -8.43
CA ARG A 416 4.58 -26.55 -7.36
C ARG A 416 3.14 -26.40 -6.93
N SER A 417 2.54 -27.50 -6.49
CA SER A 417 1.23 -27.47 -5.85
C SER A 417 1.30 -26.81 -4.46
N ASN A 418 0.18 -26.30 -3.99
CA ASN A 418 0.09 -25.69 -2.65
C ASN A 418 0.49 -26.68 -1.53
N ALA A 419 0.17 -27.99 -1.70
CA ALA A 419 0.54 -29.04 -0.74
C ALA A 419 2.07 -29.25 -0.69
N GLU A 420 2.76 -29.31 -1.83
CA GLU A 420 4.23 -29.43 -1.90
C GLU A 420 4.93 -28.21 -1.27
N LEU A 421 4.43 -26.99 -1.56
CA LEU A 421 4.93 -25.75 -0.97
C LEU A 421 4.77 -25.77 0.53
N ALA A 422 3.57 -26.07 1.06
CA ALA A 422 3.30 -26.15 2.47
C ALA A 422 4.21 -27.16 3.19
N ALA A 423 4.36 -28.39 2.63
CA ALA A 423 5.21 -29.42 3.21
C ALA A 423 6.68 -29.00 3.26
N ALA A 424 7.20 -28.37 2.19
CA ALA A 424 8.59 -27.89 2.16
C ALA A 424 8.84 -26.76 3.18
N PHE A 425 7.92 -25.79 3.27
CA PHE A 425 8.04 -24.64 4.18
C PHE A 425 7.89 -25.07 5.64
N VAL A 426 6.95 -25.97 5.95
CA VAL A 426 6.77 -26.46 7.34
C VAL A 426 7.98 -27.27 7.80
N LYS A 427 8.63 -28.01 6.92
CA LYS A 427 9.86 -28.77 7.21
C LYS A 427 11.07 -27.87 7.47
N ALA A 428 11.14 -26.71 6.82
CA ALA A 428 12.25 -25.77 6.97
C ALA A 428 12.25 -25.10 8.35
N GLU A 429 13.43 -24.72 8.84
CA GLU A 429 13.59 -24.10 10.16
C GLU A 429 13.62 -22.57 10.04
N LEU A 430 12.88 -21.89 10.91
CA LEU A 430 12.99 -20.44 11.09
C LEU A 430 14.31 -20.08 11.80
N PRO A 431 14.85 -18.87 11.61
CA PRO A 431 16.02 -18.42 12.34
C PRO A 431 15.85 -18.56 13.86
N SER A 432 16.90 -19.02 14.54
CA SER A 432 16.85 -19.29 15.98
C SER A 432 16.44 -18.07 16.82
N TYR A 433 16.91 -16.87 16.44
CA TYR A 433 16.53 -15.63 17.12
C TYR A 433 15.03 -15.32 16.96
N VAL A 434 14.42 -15.66 15.82
CA VAL A 434 12.98 -15.47 15.59
C VAL A 434 12.19 -16.43 16.48
N ILE A 435 12.62 -17.68 16.58
CA ILE A 435 11.99 -18.67 17.48
C ILE A 435 12.05 -18.20 18.94
N GLU A 436 13.17 -17.58 19.36
CA GLU A 436 13.32 -17.04 20.72
C GLU A 436 12.40 -15.85 20.97
N ASP A 437 12.27 -14.95 19.97
CA ASP A 437 11.35 -13.82 20.01
C ASP A 437 9.90 -14.31 20.06
N LEU A 438 9.52 -15.30 19.24
CA LEU A 438 8.20 -15.93 19.26
C LEU A 438 7.91 -16.64 20.60
N ARG A 439 8.92 -17.29 21.21
CA ARG A 439 8.81 -17.90 22.54
C ARG A 439 8.52 -16.85 23.61
N THR A 440 9.26 -15.76 23.60
CA THR A 440 9.07 -14.65 24.53
C THR A 440 7.68 -14.02 24.37
N MET A 441 7.24 -13.84 23.13
CA MET A 441 5.90 -13.33 22.81
C MET A 441 4.81 -14.30 23.28
N ALA A 442 4.91 -15.58 22.95
CA ALA A 442 3.94 -16.59 23.34
C ALA A 442 3.90 -16.79 24.88
N ALA A 443 5.00 -16.56 25.58
CA ALA A 443 5.03 -16.61 27.06
C ALA A 443 4.24 -15.48 27.71
N LYS A 444 4.21 -14.30 27.07
CA LYS A 444 3.59 -13.07 27.61
C LYS A 444 2.18 -12.80 27.06
N ILE A 445 1.88 -13.20 25.84
CA ILE A 445 0.53 -13.06 25.25
C ILE A 445 -0.27 -14.33 25.50
N HIS A 446 -1.35 -14.18 26.23
CA HIS A 446 -2.30 -15.26 26.49
C HIS A 446 -3.58 -15.06 25.68
N GLY A 447 -4.11 -16.14 25.13
CA GLY A 447 -5.33 -16.11 24.32
C GLY A 447 -5.10 -16.13 22.81
N PRO A 448 -6.17 -16.18 22.03
CA PRO A 448 -6.14 -16.46 20.60
C PRO A 448 -5.39 -15.42 19.79
N LEU A 449 -4.70 -15.90 18.75
CA LEU A 449 -3.90 -15.10 17.83
C LEU A 449 -4.37 -15.28 16.38
N ALA A 450 -4.37 -14.21 15.62
CA ALA A 450 -4.48 -14.24 14.17
C ALA A 450 -3.08 -14.06 13.55
N VAL A 451 -2.66 -14.98 12.68
CA VAL A 451 -1.41 -14.94 11.93
C VAL A 451 -1.74 -14.60 10.49
N ARG A 452 -1.41 -13.37 10.08
CA ARG A 452 -1.87 -12.76 8.82
C ARG A 452 -0.71 -12.39 7.93
N SER A 453 -0.91 -12.48 6.63
CA SER A 453 0.02 -11.93 5.63
C SER A 453 0.10 -10.40 5.71
N SER A 454 1.26 -9.85 5.38
CA SER A 454 1.49 -8.43 5.15
C SER A 454 2.58 -8.26 4.10
N SER A 455 2.24 -8.54 2.85
CA SER A 455 3.20 -8.43 1.76
C SER A 455 3.45 -6.98 1.37
N LEU A 456 4.50 -6.73 0.58
CA LEU A 456 4.81 -5.39 0.09
C LEU A 456 3.75 -4.86 -0.87
N LEU A 457 3.14 -5.75 -1.66
CA LEU A 457 2.17 -5.40 -2.69
C LEU A 457 0.72 -5.42 -2.19
N GLU A 458 0.43 -6.02 -1.05
CA GLU A 458 -0.92 -6.35 -0.58
C GLU A 458 -1.85 -5.15 -0.44
N ASP A 459 -1.38 -4.01 0.02
CA ASP A 459 -2.14 -2.77 0.12
C ASP A 459 -1.58 -1.68 -0.82
N SER A 460 -1.02 -2.09 -1.97
CA SER A 460 -0.52 -1.15 -2.96
C SER A 460 -1.68 -0.32 -3.54
N ARG A 461 -1.43 0.97 -3.80
CA ARG A 461 -2.44 1.87 -4.41
C ARG A 461 -2.78 1.51 -5.86
N ALA A 462 -1.91 0.76 -6.53
CA ALA A 462 -2.07 0.45 -7.94
C ALA A 462 -2.81 -0.87 -8.19
N GLN A 463 -2.45 -1.92 -7.47
CA GLN A 463 -3.00 -3.27 -7.61
C GLN A 463 -2.87 -4.00 -6.26
N PRO A 464 -3.84 -3.86 -5.33
CA PRO A 464 -3.80 -4.54 -4.05
C PRO A 464 -4.08 -6.04 -4.20
N PHE A 465 -3.35 -6.85 -3.44
CA PHE A 465 -3.46 -8.31 -3.38
C PHE A 465 -4.39 -8.73 -2.24
N ALA A 466 -5.69 -8.45 -2.35
CA ALA A 466 -6.63 -8.77 -1.28
C ALA A 466 -7.05 -10.25 -1.29
N GLY A 467 -6.94 -10.92 -0.13
CA GLY A 467 -7.40 -12.31 0.05
C GLY A 467 -6.65 -13.36 -0.77
N VAL A 468 -5.50 -13.02 -1.35
CA VAL A 468 -4.65 -13.92 -2.12
C VAL A 468 -3.80 -14.79 -1.18
N TYR A 469 -3.36 -14.20 -0.07
CA TYR A 469 -2.50 -14.87 0.91
C TYR A 469 -3.30 -15.37 2.12
N LYS A 470 -2.73 -16.35 2.81
CA LYS A 470 -3.41 -17.02 3.93
C LYS A 470 -3.40 -16.21 5.22
N THR A 471 -4.43 -16.43 6.00
CA THR A 471 -4.56 -16.00 7.40
C THR A 471 -4.98 -17.21 8.22
N TYR A 472 -4.36 -17.43 9.38
CA TYR A 472 -4.66 -18.55 10.30
C TYR A 472 -5.01 -18.01 11.67
N MET A 473 -5.96 -18.68 12.33
CA MET A 473 -6.36 -18.37 13.71
C MET A 473 -5.93 -19.49 14.64
N LEU A 474 -5.20 -19.13 15.70
CA LEU A 474 -4.62 -20.04 16.66
C LEU A 474 -5.27 -19.86 18.03
N PRO A 475 -5.64 -20.93 18.74
CA PRO A 475 -6.11 -20.86 20.13
C PRO A 475 -5.07 -20.29 21.10
N ASN A 476 -3.80 -20.59 20.90
CA ASN A 476 -2.66 -20.15 21.72
C ASN A 476 -2.88 -20.33 23.23
N ASN A 477 -3.53 -21.40 23.64
CA ASN A 477 -3.98 -21.65 25.00
C ASN A 477 -3.43 -22.95 25.62
N SER A 478 -2.55 -23.68 24.89
CA SER A 478 -1.88 -24.85 25.45
C SER A 478 -1.04 -24.46 26.69
N PRO A 479 -1.08 -25.25 27.78
CA PRO A 479 -0.19 -25.07 28.95
C PRO A 479 1.29 -25.30 28.59
N ASP A 480 1.59 -26.10 27.56
CA ASP A 480 2.95 -26.27 27.01
C ASP A 480 3.34 -25.11 26.12
N LEU A 481 4.25 -24.26 26.60
CA LEU A 481 4.77 -23.12 25.86
C LEU A 481 5.43 -23.55 24.54
N GLU A 482 6.17 -24.65 24.54
CA GLU A 482 6.84 -25.11 23.30
C GLU A 482 5.84 -25.60 22.26
N GLN A 483 4.69 -26.14 22.66
CA GLN A 483 3.60 -26.42 21.73
C GLN A 483 3.06 -25.14 21.11
N ARG A 484 2.78 -24.10 21.92
CA ARG A 484 2.31 -22.79 21.39
C ARG A 484 3.32 -22.19 20.41
N VAL A 485 4.62 -22.26 20.71
CA VAL A 485 5.69 -21.79 19.81
C VAL A 485 5.72 -22.58 18.51
N ARG A 486 5.60 -23.92 18.58
CA ARG A 486 5.56 -24.78 17.38
C ARG A 486 4.36 -24.46 16.48
N GLU A 487 3.16 -24.31 17.07
CA GLU A 487 1.93 -23.96 16.36
C GLU A 487 2.04 -22.58 15.68
N LEU A 488 2.56 -21.59 16.41
CA LEU A 488 2.79 -20.24 15.88
C LEU A 488 3.82 -20.24 14.74
N ALA A 489 4.96 -20.90 14.93
CA ALA A 489 5.98 -21.03 13.89
C ALA A 489 5.46 -21.77 12.65
N ARG A 490 4.59 -22.78 12.82
CA ARG A 490 3.94 -23.49 11.73
C ARG A 490 3.04 -22.53 10.92
N ALA A 491 2.19 -21.76 11.61
CA ALA A 491 1.32 -20.78 10.94
C ALA A 491 2.13 -19.72 10.16
N VAL A 492 3.22 -19.20 10.74
CA VAL A 492 4.13 -18.26 10.06
C VAL A 492 4.69 -18.87 8.77
N LYS A 493 5.17 -20.12 8.83
CA LYS A 493 5.70 -20.83 7.66
C LYS A 493 4.64 -21.08 6.58
N LEU A 494 3.41 -21.38 6.96
CA LEU A 494 2.29 -21.55 6.03
C LEU A 494 1.89 -20.23 5.38
N VAL A 495 1.94 -19.10 6.11
CA VAL A 495 1.77 -17.76 5.53
C VAL A 495 2.90 -17.47 4.52
N TYR A 496 4.15 -17.80 4.84
CA TYR A 496 5.26 -17.67 3.90
C TYR A 496 5.06 -18.53 2.64
N ALA A 497 4.59 -19.77 2.78
CA ALA A 497 4.29 -20.64 1.64
C ALA A 497 3.23 -20.03 0.72
N SER A 498 2.25 -19.31 1.27
CA SER A 498 1.17 -18.69 0.49
C SER A 498 1.65 -17.63 -0.51
N THR A 499 2.85 -17.06 -0.32
CA THR A 499 3.46 -16.12 -1.27
C THR A 499 3.66 -16.77 -2.65
N PHE A 500 3.88 -18.08 -2.69
CA PHE A 500 4.17 -18.83 -3.91
C PHE A 500 3.02 -19.77 -4.33
N SER A 501 1.85 -19.61 -3.74
CA SER A 501 0.66 -20.41 -4.06
C SER A 501 0.22 -20.25 -5.51
N GLU A 502 -0.59 -21.18 -5.98
CA GLU A 502 -1.18 -21.10 -7.33
C GLU A 502 -2.00 -19.84 -7.52
N GLU A 503 -2.75 -19.43 -6.48
CA GLU A 503 -3.53 -18.20 -6.45
C GLU A 503 -2.63 -16.97 -6.57
N ALA A 504 -1.57 -16.91 -5.78
CA ALA A 504 -0.61 -15.80 -5.78
C ALA A 504 0.11 -15.69 -7.14
N ARG A 505 0.60 -16.80 -7.68
CA ARG A 505 1.22 -16.84 -9.00
C ARG A 505 0.27 -16.41 -10.11
N SER A 506 -0.98 -16.85 -10.05
CA SER A 506 -2.01 -16.49 -11.05
C SER A 506 -2.30 -14.99 -11.00
N TYR A 507 -2.37 -14.41 -9.80
CA TYR A 507 -2.59 -12.98 -9.61
C TYR A 507 -1.38 -12.14 -10.08
N LEU A 508 -0.16 -12.55 -9.73
CA LEU A 508 1.07 -11.88 -10.16
C LEU A 508 1.21 -11.83 -11.70
N ARG A 509 0.81 -12.90 -12.40
CA ARG A 509 0.80 -12.91 -13.87
C ARG A 509 -0.15 -11.89 -14.50
N LEU A 510 -1.20 -11.47 -13.79
CA LEU A 510 -2.14 -10.43 -14.21
C LEU A 510 -1.67 -9.03 -13.82
N SER A 511 -0.69 -8.93 -12.94
CA SER A 511 -0.11 -7.68 -12.45
C SER A 511 1.10 -7.26 -13.28
N THR A 512 1.57 -6.03 -13.07
CA THR A 512 2.82 -5.51 -13.68
C THR A 512 4.06 -5.82 -12.83
N HIS A 513 3.89 -6.52 -11.70
CA HIS A 513 4.95 -6.82 -10.74
C HIS A 513 5.65 -8.15 -11.04
N LEU A 514 6.94 -8.21 -10.75
CA LEU A 514 7.72 -9.44 -10.85
C LEU A 514 7.59 -10.26 -9.56
N PRO A 515 7.57 -11.60 -9.64
CA PRO A 515 7.49 -12.47 -8.46
C PRO A 515 8.61 -12.23 -7.42
N GLU A 516 9.79 -11.79 -7.87
CA GLU A 516 10.95 -11.50 -7.03
C GLU A 516 10.81 -10.20 -6.23
N GLU A 517 9.89 -9.32 -6.62
CA GLU A 517 9.58 -8.08 -5.90
C GLU A 517 8.70 -8.32 -4.68
N GLU A 518 8.00 -9.47 -4.66
CA GLU A 518 7.08 -9.81 -3.58
C GLU A 518 7.84 -10.37 -2.38
N LYS A 519 7.71 -9.68 -1.25
CA LYS A 519 8.30 -10.08 0.03
C LYS A 519 7.23 -10.09 1.11
N MET A 520 7.26 -11.12 1.92
CA MET A 520 6.25 -11.37 2.94
C MET A 520 6.73 -10.98 4.33
N ALA A 521 6.05 -10.03 4.95
CA ALA A 521 6.04 -9.86 6.39
C ALA A 521 4.82 -10.59 6.98
N VAL A 522 4.89 -11.00 8.24
CA VAL A 522 3.79 -11.70 8.91
C VAL A 522 3.33 -10.92 10.13
N ILE A 523 2.04 -10.65 10.20
CA ILE A 523 1.38 -10.05 11.36
C ILE A 523 0.93 -11.17 12.30
N VAL A 524 1.31 -11.07 13.56
CA VAL A 524 0.76 -11.85 14.66
C VAL A 524 -0.04 -10.90 15.53
N GLN A 525 -1.36 -11.04 15.54
CA GLN A 525 -2.29 -10.09 16.14
C GLN A 525 -3.20 -10.78 17.14
N ARG A 526 -3.48 -10.15 18.28
CA ARG A 526 -4.48 -10.65 19.25
C ARG A 526 -5.86 -10.71 18.55
N LEU A 527 -6.50 -11.87 18.63
CA LEU A 527 -7.85 -12.02 18.12
C LEU A 527 -8.85 -11.29 19.04
N VAL A 528 -9.76 -10.53 18.43
CA VAL A 528 -10.80 -9.80 19.18
C VAL A 528 -11.95 -10.74 19.51
N GLY A 529 -12.49 -10.62 20.72
CA GLY A 529 -13.58 -11.45 21.23
C GLY A 529 -13.30 -11.98 22.64
N ARG A 530 -14.16 -12.88 23.07
CA ARG A 530 -14.07 -13.53 24.37
C ARG A 530 -14.52 -15.00 24.31
N PRO A 531 -14.11 -15.84 25.27
CA PRO A 531 -14.67 -17.17 25.43
C PRO A 531 -16.16 -17.07 25.79
N ARG A 532 -17.00 -17.88 25.15
CA ARG A 532 -18.46 -17.87 25.36
C ARG A 532 -18.99 -19.27 25.63
N GLY A 533 -20.18 -19.34 26.19
CA GLY A 533 -20.86 -20.57 26.54
C GLY A 533 -20.09 -21.37 27.59
N ASP A 534 -19.62 -22.56 27.21
CA ASP A 534 -18.78 -23.43 28.04
C ASP A 534 -17.30 -23.02 28.09
N GLY A 535 -16.97 -21.83 27.57
CA GLY A 535 -15.60 -21.32 27.48
C GLY A 535 -14.82 -21.81 26.26
N ARG A 536 -15.42 -22.62 25.41
CA ARG A 536 -14.75 -23.20 24.23
C ARG A 536 -14.88 -22.38 22.97
N ARG A 537 -16.01 -21.69 22.76
CA ARG A 537 -16.25 -20.86 21.59
C ARG A 537 -15.67 -19.47 21.79
N TYR A 538 -14.74 -19.07 20.95
CA TYR A 538 -14.13 -17.74 21.01
C TYR A 538 -14.51 -16.92 19.76
N TYR A 539 -15.20 -15.81 19.96
CA TYR A 539 -15.61 -14.91 18.91
C TYR A 539 -16.03 -13.54 19.43
N PRO A 540 -15.93 -12.45 18.61
CA PRO A 540 -16.45 -11.12 18.94
C PRO A 540 -18.00 -11.09 18.88
N SER A 541 -18.60 -10.12 19.50
CA SER A 541 -20.05 -9.91 19.38
C SER A 541 -20.50 -9.74 17.94
N PHE A 542 -19.69 -9.04 17.14
CA PHE A 542 -19.81 -8.96 15.67
C PHE A 542 -18.53 -8.47 15.03
N SER A 543 -18.44 -8.71 13.73
CA SER A 543 -17.36 -8.19 12.87
C SER A 543 -17.95 -7.53 11.65
N GLY A 544 -17.13 -6.70 10.96
CA GLY A 544 -17.62 -6.00 9.79
C GLY A 544 -16.52 -5.42 8.90
N VAL A 545 -17.01 -4.91 7.76
CA VAL A 545 -16.23 -4.10 6.82
C VAL A 545 -17.04 -2.85 6.50
N VAL A 546 -16.40 -1.69 6.51
CA VAL A 546 -17.01 -0.45 6.03
C VAL A 546 -16.20 0.12 4.87
N GLN A 547 -16.91 0.56 3.85
CA GLN A 547 -16.38 1.26 2.69
C GLN A 547 -16.95 2.68 2.68
N SER A 548 -16.10 3.67 2.58
CA SER A 548 -16.52 5.08 2.54
C SER A 548 -17.14 5.50 1.22
N TYR A 549 -17.20 4.61 0.25
CA TYR A 549 -17.87 4.79 -1.04
C TYR A 549 -18.69 3.55 -1.38
N ASN A 550 -19.96 3.77 -1.70
CA ASN A 550 -20.89 2.72 -2.11
C ASN A 550 -20.94 2.66 -3.64
N TYR A 551 -20.42 1.60 -4.23
CA TYR A 551 -20.44 1.43 -5.69
C TYR A 551 -21.84 1.19 -6.26
N TYR A 552 -22.81 0.79 -5.43
CA TYR A 552 -24.17 0.45 -5.85
C TYR A 552 -25.21 1.05 -4.90
N PRO A 553 -25.30 2.37 -4.89
CA PRO A 553 -26.28 3.05 -4.05
C PRO A 553 -27.70 2.75 -4.53
N VAL A 554 -28.63 2.66 -3.58
CA VAL A 554 -30.07 2.52 -3.84
C VAL A 554 -30.76 3.71 -3.18
N PRO A 555 -31.54 4.51 -3.92
CA PRO A 555 -32.20 5.68 -3.34
C PRO A 555 -32.97 5.36 -2.06
N PRO A 556 -32.93 6.22 -1.01
CA PRO A 556 -32.35 7.57 -1.00
C PRO A 556 -30.83 7.65 -0.73
N ILE A 557 -30.11 6.53 -0.63
CA ILE A 557 -28.69 6.46 -0.30
C ILE A 557 -27.85 6.92 -1.49
N ALA A 558 -26.92 7.84 -1.27
CA ALA A 558 -25.94 8.27 -2.25
C ALA A 558 -24.65 7.41 -2.17
N ALA A 559 -23.79 7.50 -3.17
CA ALA A 559 -22.52 6.75 -3.21
C ALA A 559 -21.56 7.18 -2.08
N GLU A 560 -21.54 8.46 -1.76
CA GLU A 560 -20.72 9.10 -0.72
C GLU A 560 -21.18 8.78 0.71
N ASP A 561 -22.40 8.24 0.88
CA ASP A 561 -22.91 7.79 2.18
C ASP A 561 -22.21 6.53 2.70
N GLY A 562 -21.42 5.89 1.84
CA GLY A 562 -20.71 4.67 2.17
C GLY A 562 -21.62 3.47 2.38
N VAL A 563 -21.00 2.34 2.69
CA VAL A 563 -21.71 1.08 2.98
C VAL A 563 -20.93 0.27 4.01
N ALA A 564 -21.63 -0.39 4.92
CA ALA A 564 -21.08 -1.31 5.90
C ALA A 564 -21.70 -2.70 5.77
N TYR A 565 -20.90 -3.73 6.01
CA TYR A 565 -21.28 -5.13 6.08
C TYR A 565 -20.98 -5.63 7.48
N VAL A 566 -21.93 -6.28 8.14
CA VAL A 566 -21.79 -6.78 9.51
C VAL A 566 -22.36 -8.19 9.65
N ALA A 567 -21.68 -8.99 10.48
CA ALA A 567 -22.07 -10.35 10.79
C ALA A 567 -21.76 -10.68 12.25
N LEU A 568 -22.54 -11.54 12.85
CA LEU A 568 -22.25 -12.18 14.14
C LEU A 568 -21.03 -13.08 14.00
N GLY A 569 -20.11 -13.04 14.96
CA GLY A 569 -18.93 -13.89 15.00
C GLY A 569 -17.73 -13.33 14.24
N LEU A 570 -16.84 -14.21 13.78
CA LEU A 570 -15.58 -13.85 13.16
C LEU A 570 -15.77 -13.28 11.74
N GLY A 571 -14.96 -12.27 11.39
CA GLY A 571 -15.06 -11.48 10.14
C GLY A 571 -14.81 -12.26 8.85
N LYS A 572 -14.25 -13.47 8.92
CA LYS A 572 -14.10 -14.38 7.78
C LYS A 572 -15.46 -14.69 7.12
N THR A 573 -16.55 -14.66 7.88
CA THR A 573 -17.92 -14.75 7.36
C THR A 573 -18.19 -13.73 6.24
N ILE A 574 -17.76 -12.48 6.41
CA ILE A 574 -17.98 -11.42 5.41
C ILE A 574 -16.95 -11.52 4.28
N MET A 575 -15.69 -11.73 4.63
CA MET A 575 -14.60 -11.74 3.65
C MET A 575 -14.69 -12.87 2.64
N ASP A 576 -15.21 -14.03 3.06
CA ASP A 576 -15.46 -15.20 2.21
C ASP A 576 -16.84 -15.16 1.53
N GLY A 577 -17.60 -14.06 1.69
CA GLY A 577 -18.86 -13.81 0.96
C GLY A 577 -20.09 -14.57 1.46
N TYR A 578 -20.10 -14.98 2.75
CA TYR A 578 -21.30 -15.55 3.38
C TYR A 578 -22.35 -14.47 3.69
N ARG A 579 -23.50 -14.91 4.19
CA ARG A 579 -24.59 -13.99 4.54
C ARG A 579 -24.18 -12.99 5.60
N SER A 580 -24.39 -11.72 5.34
CA SER A 580 -24.10 -10.59 6.22
C SER A 580 -25.13 -9.48 5.99
N LEU A 581 -25.37 -8.66 6.99
CA LEU A 581 -26.22 -7.49 6.82
C LEU A 581 -25.45 -6.35 6.16
N ARG A 582 -26.07 -5.69 5.19
CA ARG A 582 -25.58 -4.48 4.53
C ARG A 582 -26.42 -3.26 4.94
N PHE A 583 -25.77 -2.19 5.35
CA PHE A 583 -26.43 -0.92 5.64
C PHE A 583 -25.51 0.28 5.31
N SER A 584 -26.09 1.48 5.17
CA SER A 584 -25.31 2.71 5.07
C SER A 584 -25.14 3.33 6.46
N PRO A 585 -23.92 3.72 6.88
CA PRO A 585 -23.71 4.43 8.15
C PRO A 585 -24.48 5.75 8.24
N SER A 586 -24.75 6.42 7.11
CA SER A 586 -25.54 7.65 7.06
C SER A 586 -27.05 7.40 7.16
N HIS A 587 -27.50 6.18 6.81
CA HIS A 587 -28.93 5.78 6.81
C HIS A 587 -29.11 4.40 7.45
N PRO A 588 -28.78 4.22 8.76
CA PRO A 588 -28.67 2.89 9.37
C PRO A 588 -29.99 2.13 9.45
N GLN A 589 -31.12 2.82 9.45
CA GLN A 589 -32.45 2.20 9.50
C GLN A 589 -33.00 1.78 8.13
N HIS A 590 -32.33 2.19 7.02
CA HIS A 590 -32.74 1.84 5.67
C HIS A 590 -32.10 0.50 5.24
N LEU A 591 -32.78 -0.60 5.57
CA LEU A 591 -32.32 -1.97 5.34
C LEU A 591 -33.02 -2.58 4.12
N HIS A 592 -32.49 -2.34 2.92
CA HIS A 592 -33.09 -2.87 1.68
C HIS A 592 -33.15 -4.39 1.62
N GLN A 593 -32.27 -5.09 2.34
CA GLN A 593 -32.27 -6.55 2.44
C GLN A 593 -33.47 -7.12 3.22
N PHE A 594 -34.20 -6.27 3.97
CA PHE A 594 -35.25 -6.67 4.90
C PHE A 594 -36.51 -5.88 4.65
N SER A 595 -37.04 -5.98 3.43
CA SER A 595 -38.27 -5.27 3.03
C SER A 595 -39.56 -6.04 3.33
N ARG A 596 -39.50 -7.37 3.31
CA ARG A 596 -40.62 -8.29 3.57
C ARG A 596 -40.18 -9.39 4.53
N VAL A 597 -41.13 -10.12 5.09
CA VAL A 597 -40.80 -11.26 5.99
C VAL A 597 -39.96 -12.33 5.33
N GLU A 598 -40.28 -12.64 4.07
CA GLU A 598 -39.50 -13.60 3.27
C GLU A 598 -38.03 -13.17 3.09
N ASP A 599 -37.81 -11.86 2.94
CA ASP A 599 -36.47 -11.28 2.82
C ASP A 599 -35.69 -11.47 4.12
N TYR A 600 -36.30 -11.28 5.30
CA TYR A 600 -35.66 -11.58 6.59
C TYR A 600 -35.29 -13.04 6.70
N LEU A 601 -36.22 -13.94 6.34
CA LEU A 601 -35.97 -15.38 6.37
C LEU A 601 -34.92 -15.84 5.34
N GLY A 602 -34.90 -15.20 4.17
CA GLY A 602 -33.96 -15.54 3.08
C GLY A 602 -32.56 -14.97 3.25
N ASN A 603 -32.45 -13.73 3.72
CA ASN A 603 -31.18 -12.95 3.67
C ASN A 603 -30.46 -12.87 5.01
N SER A 604 -31.12 -13.15 6.16
CA SER A 604 -30.44 -13.09 7.45
C SER A 604 -29.40 -14.21 7.60
N GLN A 605 -28.34 -13.91 8.36
CA GLN A 605 -27.32 -14.88 8.74
C GLN A 605 -27.97 -16.00 9.58
N ARG A 606 -27.63 -17.27 9.31
CA ARG A 606 -28.15 -18.44 9.99
C ARG A 606 -27.12 -19.17 10.85
N GLU A 607 -25.86 -19.02 10.49
CA GLU A 607 -24.71 -19.64 11.11
C GLU A 607 -23.62 -18.62 11.31
N PHE A 608 -22.76 -18.81 12.27
CA PHE A 608 -21.62 -17.94 12.54
C PHE A 608 -20.36 -18.74 12.76
N LEU A 609 -19.22 -18.14 12.50
CA LEU A 609 -17.92 -18.74 12.64
C LEU A 609 -17.30 -18.36 14.00
N ALA A 610 -16.79 -19.35 14.72
CA ALA A 610 -16.06 -19.19 15.98
C ALA A 610 -14.78 -20.02 15.97
N LEU A 611 -13.80 -19.63 16.80
CA LEU A 611 -12.62 -20.42 17.08
C LEU A 611 -12.88 -21.35 18.27
N ASP A 612 -12.73 -22.67 18.08
CA ASP A 612 -12.84 -23.68 19.14
C ASP A 612 -11.53 -23.76 19.95
N LEU A 613 -11.55 -23.25 21.15
CA LEU A 613 -10.40 -23.28 22.07
C LEU A 613 -10.03 -24.68 22.58
N GLY A 614 -10.89 -25.66 22.39
CA GLY A 614 -10.63 -27.06 22.74
C GLY A 614 -9.84 -27.82 21.68
N ARG A 615 -9.59 -27.23 20.52
CA ARG A 615 -8.83 -27.86 19.42
C ARG A 615 -7.40 -27.30 19.35
N SER A 616 -6.44 -28.20 19.16
CA SER A 616 -5.04 -27.83 18.93
C SER A 616 -4.85 -27.34 17.48
N ALA A 617 -3.93 -26.42 17.28
CA ALA A 617 -3.47 -26.02 15.95
C ALA A 617 -2.27 -26.85 15.43
N ALA A 618 -1.92 -27.96 16.12
CA ALA A 618 -0.83 -28.84 15.68
C ALA A 618 -1.08 -29.44 14.29
N ASP A 619 -2.35 -29.71 13.94
CA ASP A 619 -2.78 -30.27 12.67
C ASP A 619 -3.18 -29.20 11.63
N LEU A 620 -2.73 -27.95 11.82
CA LEU A 620 -2.96 -26.86 10.88
C LEU A 620 -2.32 -27.18 9.53
N GLU A 621 -3.11 -27.16 8.47
CA GLU A 621 -2.68 -27.39 7.09
C GLU A 621 -2.95 -26.17 6.22
N TYR A 622 -2.44 -26.18 4.98
CA TYR A 622 -2.56 -25.06 4.07
C TYR A 622 -4.00 -24.60 3.83
N ASP A 623 -4.92 -25.54 3.57
CA ASP A 623 -6.34 -25.28 3.32
C ASP A 623 -7.27 -25.78 4.44
N HIS A 624 -6.71 -26.21 5.59
CA HIS A 624 -7.50 -26.76 6.70
C HIS A 624 -7.11 -26.10 8.03
N GLU A 625 -8.08 -25.42 8.63
CA GLU A 625 -7.99 -24.79 9.95
C GLU A 625 -8.90 -25.56 10.93
N PRO A 626 -8.38 -26.54 11.68
CA PRO A 626 -9.21 -27.42 12.50
C PRO A 626 -9.95 -26.72 13.64
N GLY A 627 -9.43 -25.55 14.08
CA GLY A 627 -10.04 -24.73 15.13
C GLY A 627 -11.22 -23.88 14.67
N MET A 628 -11.40 -23.67 13.37
CA MET A 628 -12.48 -22.82 12.83
C MET A 628 -13.75 -23.64 12.65
N VAL A 629 -14.81 -23.32 13.41
CA VAL A 629 -16.04 -24.13 13.47
C VAL A 629 -17.28 -23.23 13.26
N TRP A 630 -18.18 -23.70 12.37
CA TRP A 630 -19.49 -23.10 12.17
C TRP A 630 -20.47 -23.54 13.26
N HIS A 631 -21.23 -22.59 13.77
CA HIS A 631 -22.27 -22.79 14.77
C HIS A 631 -23.58 -22.17 14.32
N ASP A 632 -24.69 -22.77 14.72
CA ASP A 632 -26.03 -22.22 14.52
C ASP A 632 -26.36 -21.07 15.48
N LEU A 633 -27.46 -20.35 15.22
CA LEU A 633 -27.90 -19.26 16.07
C LEU A 633 -28.41 -19.71 17.45
N GLY A 634 -28.73 -21.00 17.63
CA GLY A 634 -29.06 -21.59 18.93
C GLY A 634 -27.87 -21.53 19.89
N ALA A 635 -26.65 -21.78 19.38
CA ALA A 635 -25.44 -21.62 20.14
C ALA A 635 -25.23 -20.14 20.57
N ALA A 636 -25.44 -19.18 19.66
CA ALA A 636 -25.32 -17.75 19.97
C ALA A 636 -26.39 -17.29 21.00
N ALA A 637 -27.59 -17.85 20.93
CA ALA A 637 -28.64 -17.58 21.91
C ALA A 637 -28.26 -18.11 23.30
N SER A 638 -27.74 -19.33 23.38
CA SER A 638 -27.24 -19.92 24.65
C SER A 638 -26.04 -19.16 25.23
N ASP A 639 -25.20 -18.58 24.37
CA ASP A 639 -24.04 -17.78 24.75
C ASP A 639 -24.40 -16.34 25.17
N GLY A 640 -25.67 -15.92 25.01
CA GLY A 640 -26.14 -14.56 25.25
C GLY A 640 -25.67 -13.54 24.20
N SER A 641 -24.92 -13.95 23.18
CA SER A 641 -24.35 -13.07 22.17
C SER A 641 -25.35 -12.67 21.06
N LEU A 642 -26.48 -13.39 20.94
CA LEU A 642 -27.51 -13.05 19.96
C LEU A 642 -28.33 -11.82 20.36
N GLY A 643 -28.50 -11.52 21.64
CA GLY A 643 -29.36 -10.43 22.14
C GLY A 643 -29.11 -9.08 21.47
N PRO A 644 -27.86 -8.56 21.43
CA PRO A 644 -27.53 -7.26 20.82
C PRO A 644 -27.75 -7.19 19.31
N VAL A 645 -27.70 -8.32 18.59
CA VAL A 645 -27.75 -8.35 17.12
C VAL A 645 -28.97 -9.08 16.55
N GLY A 646 -29.77 -9.70 17.42
CA GLY A 646 -30.83 -10.62 17.05
C GLY A 646 -32.21 -10.00 16.97
N SER A 647 -33.08 -10.68 16.22
CA SER A 647 -34.54 -10.54 16.17
C SER A 647 -35.17 -11.92 16.18
N VAL A 648 -36.52 -11.99 16.31
CA VAL A 648 -37.25 -13.24 16.33
C VAL A 648 -38.36 -13.21 15.30
N TYR A 649 -38.48 -14.24 14.47
CA TYR A 649 -39.63 -14.47 13.61
C TYR A 649 -40.66 -15.29 14.37
N SER A 650 -41.91 -14.75 14.47
CA SER A 650 -43.06 -15.44 14.99
C SER A 650 -43.86 -16.06 13.84
N ALA A 651 -43.94 -17.39 13.80
CA ALA A 651 -44.76 -18.09 12.81
C ALA A 651 -46.29 -17.90 13.07
N GLU A 652 -46.67 -17.66 14.33
CA GLU A 652 -48.09 -17.42 14.66
C GLU A 652 -48.60 -16.06 14.17
N ASN A 653 -47.71 -15.03 14.20
CA ASN A 653 -48.06 -13.67 13.82
C ASN A 653 -47.57 -13.29 12.44
N GLU A 654 -46.86 -14.18 11.75
CA GLU A 654 -46.24 -13.97 10.44
C GLU A 654 -45.44 -12.65 10.36
N CYS A 655 -44.72 -12.32 11.44
CA CYS A 655 -43.96 -11.07 11.55
C CYS A 655 -42.63 -11.25 12.30
N VAL A 656 -41.72 -10.29 12.10
CA VAL A 656 -40.42 -10.23 12.78
C VAL A 656 -40.49 -9.18 13.90
N TYR A 657 -40.08 -9.60 15.10
CA TYR A 657 -39.95 -8.72 16.27
C TYR A 657 -38.48 -8.38 16.50
N ASP A 658 -38.15 -7.11 16.63
CA ASP A 658 -36.83 -6.66 16.99
C ASP A 658 -36.45 -7.12 18.41
N GLY A 659 -35.23 -7.66 18.60
CA GLY A 659 -34.77 -8.26 19.84
C GLY A 659 -35.17 -9.73 20.03
N THR A 660 -34.64 -10.36 21.09
CA THR A 660 -34.73 -11.82 21.33
C THR A 660 -35.56 -12.20 22.54
N SER A 661 -36.33 -11.25 23.09
CA SER A 661 -37.14 -11.45 24.30
C SER A 661 -38.42 -12.30 24.09
N ARG A 662 -38.84 -12.50 22.85
CA ARG A 662 -40.01 -13.29 22.48
C ARG A 662 -39.61 -14.67 21.96
N PRO A 663 -40.50 -15.69 22.14
CA PRO A 663 -40.27 -16.98 21.52
C PRO A 663 -40.47 -16.91 20.01
N GLY A 664 -39.66 -17.70 19.27
CA GLY A 664 -39.74 -17.80 17.80
C GLY A 664 -38.42 -18.22 17.19
N THR A 665 -38.34 -18.17 15.85
CA THR A 665 -37.12 -18.50 15.12
C THR A 665 -36.10 -17.35 15.19
N PRO A 666 -34.87 -17.58 15.68
CA PRO A 666 -33.89 -16.52 15.80
C PRO A 666 -33.35 -16.07 14.43
N LEU A 667 -33.16 -14.77 14.28
CA LEU A 667 -32.61 -14.11 13.09
C LEU A 667 -31.53 -13.11 13.51
N VAL A 668 -30.52 -12.88 12.65
CA VAL A 668 -29.55 -11.80 12.83
C VAL A 668 -29.95 -10.61 11.96
N THR A 669 -30.38 -9.53 12.60
CA THR A 669 -30.89 -8.33 11.91
C THR A 669 -30.17 -7.05 12.30
N PHE A 670 -29.37 -7.07 13.36
CA PHE A 670 -28.76 -5.88 13.98
C PHE A 670 -29.78 -4.79 14.37
N ALA A 671 -31.07 -5.09 14.43
CA ALA A 671 -32.10 -4.13 14.77
C ALA A 671 -31.88 -3.46 16.14
N PRO A 672 -31.45 -4.18 17.22
CA PRO A 672 -31.19 -3.54 18.50
C PRO A 672 -30.07 -2.48 18.42
N ILE A 673 -29.09 -2.66 17.56
CA ILE A 673 -27.97 -1.72 17.32
C ILE A 673 -28.40 -0.59 16.40
N LEU A 674 -29.01 -0.90 15.23
CA LEU A 674 -29.27 0.09 14.18
C LEU A 674 -30.56 0.92 14.40
N LYS A 675 -31.51 0.42 15.19
CA LYS A 675 -32.78 1.08 15.51
C LYS A 675 -32.90 1.43 17.00
N GLY A 676 -32.27 0.62 17.87
CA GLY A 676 -32.43 0.69 19.33
C GLY A 676 -31.25 1.32 20.07
N ASP A 677 -30.23 1.79 19.37
CA ASP A 677 -29.06 2.51 19.89
C ASP A 677 -28.29 1.79 21.02
N VAL A 678 -28.38 0.45 21.07
CA VAL A 678 -27.64 -0.38 22.05
C VAL A 678 -26.13 -0.17 21.94
N PHE A 679 -25.64 0.15 20.74
CA PHE A 679 -24.25 0.46 20.44
C PHE A 679 -24.18 1.46 19.28
N PRO A 680 -23.36 2.55 19.35
CA PRO A 680 -23.33 3.61 18.35
C PRO A 680 -22.58 3.23 17.08
N LEU A 681 -22.87 2.06 16.49
CA LEU A 681 -22.12 1.48 15.38
C LEU A 681 -22.06 2.40 14.16
N ALA A 682 -23.20 2.94 13.73
CA ALA A 682 -23.28 3.78 12.54
C ALA A 682 -22.45 5.06 12.69
N GLU A 683 -22.52 5.71 13.86
CA GLU A 683 -21.77 6.92 14.15
C GLU A 683 -20.25 6.67 14.21
N VAL A 684 -19.83 5.58 14.86
CA VAL A 684 -18.42 5.16 14.97
C VAL A 684 -17.85 4.89 13.59
N LEU A 685 -18.56 4.11 12.76
CA LEU A 685 -18.15 3.79 11.40
C LEU A 685 -18.05 5.04 10.53
N GLY A 686 -19.09 5.89 10.54
CA GLY A 686 -19.11 7.14 9.77
C GLY A 686 -17.99 8.10 10.18
N HIS A 687 -17.69 8.20 11.48
CA HIS A 687 -16.63 9.07 11.98
C HIS A 687 -15.24 8.56 11.59
N ILE A 688 -14.94 7.27 11.82
CA ILE A 688 -13.60 6.70 11.55
C ILE A 688 -13.35 6.63 10.03
N ALA A 689 -14.36 6.27 9.22
CA ALA A 689 -14.23 6.28 7.77
C ALA A 689 -13.92 7.68 7.22
N ARG A 690 -14.58 8.71 7.72
CA ARG A 690 -14.33 10.12 7.36
C ARG A 690 -12.92 10.53 7.75
N LEU A 691 -12.50 10.23 8.98
CA LEU A 691 -11.15 10.52 9.46
C LEU A 691 -10.09 9.82 8.61
N GLY A 692 -10.34 8.56 8.22
CA GLY A 692 -9.49 7.81 7.30
C GLY A 692 -9.40 8.48 5.93
N MET A 693 -10.52 8.92 5.34
CA MET A 693 -10.57 9.63 4.05
C MET A 693 -9.79 10.94 4.09
N GLU A 694 -10.04 11.77 5.09
CA GLU A 694 -9.36 13.06 5.24
C GLU A 694 -7.85 12.90 5.34
N THR A 695 -7.41 11.84 6.03
CA THR A 695 -5.98 11.63 6.30
C THR A 695 -5.28 10.88 5.15
N MET A 696 -5.94 9.92 4.50
CA MET A 696 -5.38 9.18 3.35
C MET A 696 -5.54 9.93 2.01
N GLY A 697 -6.40 10.95 1.96
CA GLY A 697 -6.73 11.71 0.75
C GLY A 697 -7.41 10.87 -0.33
N SER A 698 -8.12 9.80 0.06
CA SER A 698 -8.84 8.89 -0.82
C SER A 698 -9.95 8.19 -0.05
N HIS A 699 -10.93 7.62 -0.76
CA HIS A 699 -11.87 6.70 -0.14
C HIS A 699 -11.14 5.55 0.53
N VAL A 700 -11.71 5.04 1.63
CA VAL A 700 -11.11 4.00 2.46
C VAL A 700 -12.06 2.81 2.65
N GLU A 701 -11.46 1.64 2.81
CA GLU A 701 -12.09 0.44 3.32
C GLU A 701 -11.45 0.08 4.65
N MET A 702 -12.28 -0.29 5.64
CA MET A 702 -11.82 -0.64 6.98
C MET A 702 -12.49 -1.93 7.46
N GLU A 703 -11.66 -2.89 7.91
CA GLU A 703 -12.12 -4.10 8.61
C GLU A 703 -12.14 -3.83 10.12
N PHE A 704 -13.15 -4.31 10.80
CA PHE A 704 -13.31 -4.14 12.24
C PHE A 704 -13.96 -5.35 12.93
N ALA A 705 -13.78 -5.41 14.24
CA ALA A 705 -14.51 -6.32 15.12
C ALA A 705 -14.92 -5.57 16.39
N ALA A 706 -16.07 -5.91 16.94
CA ALA A 706 -16.57 -5.32 18.17
C ALA A 706 -16.93 -6.40 19.18
N ASP A 707 -16.52 -6.19 20.43
CA ASP A 707 -16.93 -7.04 21.55
C ASP A 707 -17.62 -6.19 22.62
N LEU A 708 -18.91 -6.44 22.78
CA LEU A 708 -19.79 -5.63 23.63
C LEU A 708 -19.61 -6.05 25.09
N ALA A 709 -19.55 -5.07 25.99
CA ALA A 709 -19.46 -5.33 27.43
C ALA A 709 -20.75 -5.95 27.98
N ASP A 710 -20.62 -6.88 28.92
CA ASP A 710 -21.75 -7.57 29.59
C ASP A 710 -22.19 -6.82 30.87
N GLY A 711 -22.06 -5.51 30.93
CA GLY A 711 -22.46 -4.69 32.10
C GLY A 711 -21.45 -4.66 33.26
N GLU A 712 -20.70 -5.73 33.51
CA GLU A 712 -19.69 -5.81 34.59
C GLU A 712 -18.23 -5.79 34.08
N SER A 713 -18.01 -5.95 32.77
CA SER A 713 -16.69 -6.23 32.18
C SER A 713 -15.93 -5.01 31.63
N GLY A 714 -16.27 -3.80 32.06
CA GLY A 714 -15.60 -2.57 31.56
C GLY A 714 -16.17 -2.05 30.24
N PRO A 715 -15.47 -1.20 29.51
CA PRO A 715 -15.94 -0.60 28.25
C PRO A 715 -16.05 -1.64 27.12
N SER A 716 -17.02 -1.46 26.22
CA SER A 716 -17.07 -2.21 24.96
C SER A 716 -15.81 -1.95 24.12
N GLU A 717 -15.29 -2.96 23.41
CA GLU A 717 -14.15 -2.84 22.53
C GLU A 717 -14.61 -2.74 21.08
N PHE A 718 -14.15 -1.70 20.35
CA PHE A 718 -14.24 -1.59 18.89
C PHE A 718 -12.82 -1.61 18.33
N ALA A 719 -12.47 -2.66 17.64
CA ALA A 719 -11.13 -2.89 17.15
C ALA A 719 -11.04 -2.72 15.63
N ILE A 720 -10.09 -1.92 15.16
CA ILE A 720 -9.78 -1.77 13.74
C ILE A 720 -8.74 -2.82 13.37
N LEU A 721 -9.08 -3.71 12.44
CA LEU A 721 -8.25 -4.84 12.04
C LEU A 721 -7.45 -4.58 10.77
N GLN A 722 -7.91 -3.68 9.93
CA GLN A 722 -7.22 -3.20 8.73
C GLN A 722 -7.86 -1.89 8.25
N MET A 723 -7.08 -1.00 7.65
CA MET A 723 -7.58 0.14 6.88
C MET A 723 -6.71 0.30 5.64
N ARG A 724 -7.36 0.45 4.48
CA ARG A 724 -6.68 0.60 3.20
C ARG A 724 -7.38 1.60 2.29
N PRO A 725 -6.65 2.28 1.39
CA PRO A 725 -7.27 3.14 0.40
C PRO A 725 -8.07 2.30 -0.60
N MET A 726 -9.25 2.79 -0.98
CA MET A 726 -10.03 2.25 -2.09
C MET A 726 -9.48 2.78 -3.42
N ILE A 727 -9.48 1.95 -4.45
CA ILE A 727 -9.01 2.35 -5.77
C ILE A 727 -10.15 3.01 -6.53
N SER A 728 -10.00 4.31 -6.82
CA SER A 728 -10.89 5.05 -7.70
C SER A 728 -10.27 5.24 -9.09
N ARG A 729 -10.12 4.19 -9.89
CA ARG A 729 -9.63 4.31 -11.27
C ARG A 729 -10.70 4.76 -12.29
N TRP A 730 -11.93 4.99 -11.84
CA TRP A 730 -13.12 5.12 -12.68
C TRP A 730 -13.39 6.51 -13.25
N SER A 731 -12.57 7.52 -12.98
CA SER A 731 -12.96 8.92 -13.19
C SER A 731 -12.44 9.62 -14.47
N ALA A 732 -11.63 8.99 -15.33
CA ALA A 732 -10.85 9.77 -16.30
C ALA A 732 -11.39 9.84 -17.73
N GLN A 733 -12.24 8.93 -18.19
CA GLN A 733 -12.78 8.99 -19.57
C GLN A 733 -14.26 8.65 -19.62
N LYS A 734 -15.09 9.61 -20.06
CA LYS A 734 -16.49 9.33 -20.44
C LYS A 734 -16.51 8.44 -21.67
N VAL A 735 -17.10 7.26 -21.53
CA VAL A 735 -17.33 6.34 -22.64
C VAL A 735 -18.73 6.60 -23.20
N ARG A 736 -18.82 6.94 -24.48
CA ARG A 736 -20.14 7.13 -25.13
C ARG A 736 -20.83 5.78 -25.27
N LEU A 737 -21.96 5.63 -24.59
CA LEU A 737 -22.87 4.48 -24.70
C LEU A 737 -24.14 4.81 -25.49
N GLU A 738 -24.36 6.09 -25.81
CA GLU A 738 -25.54 6.57 -26.55
C GLU A 738 -25.55 6.00 -27.98
N GLY A 739 -26.72 5.51 -28.41
CA GLY A 739 -26.89 4.91 -29.73
C GLY A 739 -26.38 3.48 -29.89
N LEU A 740 -25.82 2.89 -28.81
CA LEU A 740 -25.35 1.52 -28.79
C LEU A 740 -26.48 0.61 -28.26
N GLY A 741 -27.40 0.26 -29.11
CA GLY A 741 -28.53 -0.60 -28.75
C GLY A 741 -29.05 -1.36 -29.97
N GLY A 742 -30.26 -1.92 -29.84
CA GLY A 742 -30.93 -2.62 -30.93
C GLY A 742 -30.52 -4.09 -31.03
N GLU A 743 -30.54 -4.62 -32.24
CA GLU A 743 -30.34 -6.07 -32.48
C GLU A 743 -28.94 -6.58 -32.11
N ARG A 744 -27.93 -5.67 -32.06
CA ARG A 744 -26.57 -6.05 -31.70
C ARG A 744 -26.33 -6.20 -30.19
N LEU A 745 -27.26 -5.82 -29.35
CA LEU A 745 -27.10 -5.89 -27.92
C LEU A 745 -27.10 -7.35 -27.43
N LEU A 746 -26.01 -7.78 -26.79
CA LEU A 746 -25.91 -9.06 -26.08
C LEU A 746 -26.26 -8.88 -24.61
N CYS A 747 -25.66 -7.87 -23.96
CA CYS A 747 -25.86 -7.57 -22.56
C CYS A 747 -25.91 -6.07 -22.34
N ASP A 748 -26.86 -5.61 -21.54
CA ASP A 748 -26.96 -4.25 -21.04
C ASP A 748 -27.08 -4.29 -19.52
N SER A 749 -26.30 -3.50 -18.82
CA SER A 749 -26.36 -3.41 -17.37
C SER A 749 -26.30 -1.95 -16.95
N PRO A 750 -27.27 -1.51 -16.11
CA PRO A 750 -27.22 -0.21 -15.44
C PRO A 750 -26.24 -0.19 -14.26
N ARG A 751 -25.67 -1.34 -13.92
CA ARG A 751 -24.76 -1.54 -12.79
C ARG A 751 -23.53 -2.31 -13.26
N ALA A 752 -22.64 -1.62 -13.98
CA ALA A 752 -21.38 -2.17 -14.44
C ALA A 752 -20.20 -1.47 -13.76
N LEU A 753 -19.19 -2.26 -13.41
CA LEU A 753 -17.91 -1.75 -12.90
C LEU A 753 -16.86 -1.92 -13.98
N GLY A 754 -15.98 -0.96 -14.06
CA GLY A 754 -14.98 -0.84 -15.10
C GLY A 754 -15.08 0.50 -15.77
N ASN A 755 -14.13 0.83 -16.63
CA ASN A 755 -14.20 2.00 -17.49
C ASN A 755 -13.41 1.74 -18.76
N GLY A 756 -13.99 2.11 -19.90
CA GLY A 756 -13.29 2.01 -21.17
C GLY A 756 -13.89 1.00 -22.13
N HIS A 757 -13.07 0.59 -23.08
CA HIS A 757 -13.42 -0.33 -24.16
C HIS A 757 -12.56 -1.59 -24.07
N ILE A 758 -13.17 -2.73 -23.73
CA ILE A 758 -12.51 -4.03 -23.65
C ILE A 758 -12.66 -4.72 -25.00
N ARG A 759 -11.55 -5.08 -25.62
CA ARG A 759 -11.47 -5.68 -26.96
C ARG A 759 -10.82 -7.06 -26.92
N GLY A 760 -10.98 -7.82 -28.00
CA GLY A 760 -10.29 -9.09 -28.19
C GLY A 760 -10.89 -10.29 -27.46
N VAL A 761 -12.07 -10.17 -26.86
CA VAL A 761 -12.78 -11.27 -26.20
C VAL A 761 -13.63 -12.00 -27.24
N THR A 762 -13.28 -13.23 -27.54
CA THR A 762 -13.97 -14.09 -28.48
C THR A 762 -14.56 -15.34 -27.85
N ASP A 763 -14.07 -15.73 -26.67
CA ASP A 763 -14.57 -16.90 -25.96
C ASP A 763 -15.59 -16.47 -24.90
N VAL A 764 -16.70 -17.16 -24.80
CA VAL A 764 -17.76 -16.95 -23.80
C VAL A 764 -17.98 -18.26 -23.07
N VAL A 765 -17.82 -18.23 -21.74
CA VAL A 765 -18.10 -19.38 -20.88
C VAL A 765 -19.30 -19.03 -20.02
N TYR A 766 -20.33 -19.84 -20.03
CA TYR A 766 -21.51 -19.54 -19.24
C TYR A 766 -22.15 -20.79 -18.62
N VAL A 767 -22.75 -20.57 -17.45
CA VAL A 767 -23.59 -21.55 -16.77
C VAL A 767 -24.94 -21.61 -17.49
N LYS A 768 -25.41 -22.78 -17.85
CA LYS A 768 -26.71 -22.97 -18.51
C LYS A 768 -27.85 -22.66 -17.54
N PRO A 769 -28.69 -21.65 -17.79
CA PRO A 769 -29.75 -21.23 -16.86
C PRO A 769 -30.71 -22.36 -16.48
N GLY A 770 -31.07 -23.20 -17.43
CA GLY A 770 -32.02 -24.31 -17.22
C GLY A 770 -31.47 -25.48 -16.40
N CYS A 771 -30.15 -25.52 -16.14
CA CYS A 771 -29.48 -26.60 -15.40
C CYS A 771 -28.81 -26.09 -14.10
N PHE A 772 -29.10 -24.82 -13.71
CA PHE A 772 -28.49 -24.26 -12.52
C PHE A 772 -29.12 -24.85 -11.25
N ASP A 773 -28.27 -25.41 -10.41
CA ASP A 773 -28.61 -25.90 -9.07
C ASP A 773 -27.58 -25.35 -8.07
N PRO A 774 -28.02 -24.57 -7.05
CA PRO A 774 -27.11 -24.05 -6.03
C PRO A 774 -26.27 -25.13 -5.33
N ALA A 775 -26.82 -26.34 -5.14
CA ALA A 775 -26.08 -27.45 -4.53
C ALA A 775 -24.90 -27.92 -5.38
N ARG A 776 -24.94 -27.67 -6.70
CA ARG A 776 -23.89 -28.08 -7.65
C ARG A 776 -22.91 -26.97 -8.03
N THR A 777 -22.99 -25.81 -7.41
CA THR A 777 -22.07 -24.69 -7.71
C THR A 777 -20.59 -25.01 -7.44
N PRO A 778 -20.21 -25.85 -6.44
CA PRO A 778 -18.82 -26.32 -6.31
C PRO A 778 -18.34 -27.14 -7.52
N GLU A 779 -19.19 -27.95 -8.10
CA GLU A 779 -18.89 -28.71 -9.35
C GLU A 779 -18.71 -27.76 -10.53
N MET A 780 -19.58 -26.73 -10.63
CA MET A 780 -19.44 -25.68 -11.66
C MET A 780 -18.09 -24.98 -11.56
N ALA A 781 -17.63 -24.64 -10.33
CA ALA A 781 -16.35 -24.00 -10.12
C ALA A 781 -15.16 -24.86 -10.60
N VAL A 782 -15.21 -26.17 -10.41
CA VAL A 782 -14.20 -27.11 -10.91
C VAL A 782 -14.18 -27.12 -12.44
N GLN A 783 -15.34 -27.29 -13.07
CA GLN A 783 -15.46 -27.31 -14.52
C GLN A 783 -15.04 -25.98 -15.19
N ILE A 784 -15.34 -24.83 -14.54
CA ILE A 784 -14.87 -23.50 -14.97
C ILE A 784 -13.34 -23.45 -14.93
N GLY A 785 -12.73 -24.01 -13.87
CA GLY A 785 -11.28 -24.10 -13.73
C GLY A 785 -10.63 -24.90 -14.86
N GLU A 786 -11.23 -26.01 -15.27
CA GLU A 786 -10.74 -26.82 -16.39
C GLU A 786 -10.77 -26.05 -17.72
N ILE A 787 -11.87 -25.34 -17.98
CA ILE A 787 -12.00 -24.51 -19.19
C ILE A 787 -10.98 -23.35 -19.12
N ASN A 788 -10.81 -22.73 -17.96
CA ASN A 788 -9.84 -21.66 -17.74
C ASN A 788 -8.40 -22.10 -18.01
N GLU A 789 -8.01 -23.31 -17.58
CA GLU A 789 -6.69 -23.88 -17.88
C GLU A 789 -6.49 -24.17 -19.37
N ALA A 790 -7.54 -24.57 -20.07
CA ALA A 790 -7.51 -24.75 -21.53
C ALA A 790 -7.33 -23.39 -22.24
N LEU A 791 -8.04 -22.35 -21.81
CA LEU A 791 -7.91 -20.99 -22.33
C LEU A 791 -6.52 -20.40 -22.05
N LYS A 792 -5.98 -20.66 -20.86
CA LYS A 792 -4.63 -20.22 -20.45
C LYS A 792 -3.55 -20.82 -21.35
N ARG A 793 -3.62 -22.13 -21.62
CA ARG A 793 -2.69 -22.80 -22.56
C ARG A 793 -2.79 -22.24 -23.98
N ALA A 794 -3.98 -21.81 -24.38
CA ALA A 794 -4.23 -21.20 -25.68
C ALA A 794 -3.93 -19.70 -25.75
N GLY A 795 -3.55 -19.05 -24.63
CA GLY A 795 -3.31 -17.60 -24.54
C GLY A 795 -4.56 -16.77 -24.81
N ARG A 796 -5.75 -17.26 -24.46
CA ARG A 796 -7.05 -16.65 -24.80
C ARG A 796 -7.77 -16.15 -23.56
N HIS A 797 -8.55 -15.10 -23.75
CA HIS A 797 -9.39 -14.52 -22.71
C HIS A 797 -10.87 -14.75 -22.98
N CYS A 798 -11.68 -14.78 -21.92
CA CYS A 798 -13.12 -15.03 -22.03
C CYS A 798 -13.99 -13.97 -21.32
N LEU A 799 -15.25 -13.96 -21.72
CA LEU A 799 -16.39 -13.45 -20.98
C LEU A 799 -16.96 -14.61 -20.16
N LEU A 800 -17.09 -14.43 -18.85
CA LEU A 800 -17.64 -15.41 -17.92
C LEU A 800 -19.03 -14.97 -17.47
N ILE A 801 -20.05 -15.82 -17.58
CA ILE A 801 -21.44 -15.50 -17.24
C ILE A 801 -22.02 -16.57 -16.32
N GLY A 802 -22.65 -16.18 -15.21
CA GLY A 802 -23.32 -17.14 -14.34
C GLY A 802 -24.22 -16.48 -13.28
N PRO A 803 -25.12 -17.31 -12.71
CA PRO A 803 -26.06 -16.87 -11.69
C PRO A 803 -25.39 -16.66 -10.32
N GLY A 804 -25.82 -15.64 -9.61
CA GLY A 804 -25.39 -15.35 -8.24
C GLY A 804 -23.99 -14.81 -8.14
N ARG A 805 -23.49 -14.76 -6.92
CA ARG A 805 -22.19 -14.19 -6.57
C ARG A 805 -21.03 -15.05 -7.11
N TRP A 806 -20.04 -14.40 -7.69
CA TRP A 806 -18.79 -15.06 -8.03
C TRP A 806 -17.82 -15.02 -6.84
N GLY A 807 -17.15 -16.16 -6.58
CA GLY A 807 -16.19 -16.29 -5.47
C GLY A 807 -16.83 -16.30 -4.07
N SER A 808 -18.13 -16.57 -3.95
CA SER A 808 -18.81 -16.75 -2.66
C SER A 808 -18.40 -18.07 -2.01
N GLY A 809 -18.09 -18.05 -0.71
CA GLY A 809 -17.89 -19.27 0.07
C GLY A 809 -19.18 -20.06 0.34
N ASP A 810 -20.35 -19.39 0.23
CA ASP A 810 -21.66 -20.03 0.35
C ASP A 810 -22.22 -20.42 -1.04
N PRO A 811 -22.35 -21.73 -1.34
CA PRO A 811 -22.87 -22.21 -2.60
C PRO A 811 -24.31 -21.74 -2.90
N TRP A 812 -25.09 -21.45 -1.86
CA TRP A 812 -26.45 -20.94 -1.98
C TRP A 812 -26.56 -19.46 -2.36
N LEU A 813 -25.42 -18.76 -2.40
CA LEU A 813 -25.34 -17.37 -2.84
C LEU A 813 -24.72 -17.23 -4.22
N GLY A 814 -24.02 -18.28 -4.71
CA GLY A 814 -23.36 -18.22 -6.00
C GLY A 814 -22.31 -19.28 -6.24
N ILE A 815 -21.36 -19.02 -7.14
CA ILE A 815 -20.37 -19.99 -7.60
C ILE A 815 -19.03 -19.75 -6.88
N PRO A 816 -18.52 -20.74 -6.09
CA PRO A 816 -17.34 -20.59 -5.22
C PRO A 816 -16.02 -20.73 -5.98
N VAL A 817 -15.83 -19.95 -7.04
CA VAL A 817 -14.57 -19.95 -7.81
C VAL A 817 -13.43 -19.27 -7.07
N ARG A 818 -12.22 -19.76 -7.28
CA ARG A 818 -10.96 -19.12 -6.88
C ARG A 818 -10.33 -18.39 -8.07
N TRP A 819 -9.41 -17.46 -7.81
CA TRP A 819 -8.77 -16.66 -8.85
C TRP A 819 -8.03 -17.48 -9.91
N ASN A 820 -7.37 -18.57 -9.53
CA ASN A 820 -6.71 -19.45 -10.45
C ASN A 820 -7.70 -20.10 -11.44
N GLN A 821 -8.95 -20.32 -11.03
CA GLN A 821 -10.01 -20.92 -11.86
C GLN A 821 -10.63 -19.95 -12.87
N ILE A 822 -10.41 -18.65 -12.76
CA ILE A 822 -10.98 -17.61 -13.62
C ILE A 822 -9.95 -16.59 -14.14
N SER A 823 -8.68 -16.92 -14.06
CA SER A 823 -7.56 -16.01 -14.41
C SER A 823 -7.58 -15.53 -15.87
N GLN A 824 -8.31 -16.20 -16.76
CA GLN A 824 -8.48 -15.79 -18.17
C GLN A 824 -9.73 -14.93 -18.41
N SER A 825 -10.55 -14.69 -17.39
CA SER A 825 -11.72 -13.83 -17.53
C SER A 825 -11.30 -12.37 -17.61
N ARG A 826 -11.75 -11.67 -18.65
CA ARG A 826 -11.60 -10.20 -18.80
C ARG A 826 -12.86 -9.46 -18.42
N VAL A 827 -13.99 -10.14 -18.53
CA VAL A 827 -15.29 -9.62 -18.16
C VAL A 827 -16.08 -10.70 -17.46
N ILE A 828 -16.77 -10.33 -16.41
CA ILE A 828 -17.64 -11.19 -15.62
C ILE A 828 -19.05 -10.61 -15.65
N VAL A 829 -20.05 -11.45 -15.87
CA VAL A 829 -21.46 -11.10 -15.77
C VAL A 829 -22.10 -11.92 -14.66
N GLU A 830 -22.59 -11.23 -13.66
CA GLU A 830 -23.41 -11.81 -12.58
C GLU A 830 -24.88 -11.64 -12.93
N THR A 831 -25.62 -12.73 -12.94
CA THR A 831 -27.03 -12.72 -13.31
C THR A 831 -27.92 -13.24 -12.19
N THR A 832 -29.21 -12.88 -12.23
CA THR A 832 -30.26 -13.56 -11.46
C THR A 832 -31.10 -14.45 -12.39
N LEU A 833 -31.59 -15.58 -11.86
CA LEU A 833 -32.59 -16.42 -12.49
C LEU A 833 -33.94 -16.22 -11.79
N GLN A 834 -35.04 -16.68 -12.43
CA GLN A 834 -36.39 -16.49 -11.87
C GLN A 834 -36.54 -17.11 -10.48
N ASP A 835 -35.91 -18.28 -10.27
CA ASP A 835 -35.96 -19.04 -9.01
C ASP A 835 -34.70 -18.87 -8.14
N PHE A 836 -33.74 -18.01 -8.56
CA PHE A 836 -32.53 -17.78 -7.83
C PHE A 836 -32.10 -16.31 -7.89
N ALA A 837 -32.32 -15.61 -6.79
CA ALA A 837 -31.90 -14.23 -6.59
C ALA A 837 -30.96 -14.14 -5.38
N SER A 838 -29.79 -13.61 -5.57
CA SER A 838 -28.87 -13.26 -4.48
C SER A 838 -28.51 -11.79 -4.59
N ASP A 839 -28.22 -11.15 -3.45
CA ASP A 839 -27.60 -9.82 -3.48
C ASP A 839 -26.26 -9.88 -4.20
N PRO A 840 -25.89 -8.85 -4.99
CA PRO A 840 -24.62 -8.82 -5.68
C PRO A 840 -23.40 -8.96 -4.76
N SER A 841 -22.26 -9.42 -5.33
CA SER A 841 -20.99 -9.61 -4.63
C SER A 841 -20.39 -8.28 -4.21
N TYR A 842 -20.49 -7.91 -2.91
CA TYR A 842 -19.90 -6.70 -2.36
C TYR A 842 -19.14 -7.00 -1.08
N GLY A 843 -18.14 -6.18 -0.76
CA GLY A 843 -17.41 -6.27 0.52
C GLY A 843 -16.53 -7.51 0.67
N THR A 844 -16.40 -8.34 -0.36
CA THR A 844 -15.57 -9.54 -0.36
C THR A 844 -14.19 -9.28 -0.93
N HIS A 845 -13.22 -10.09 -0.57
CA HIS A 845 -11.90 -10.08 -1.22
C HIS A 845 -11.98 -10.30 -2.73
N PHE A 846 -12.90 -11.14 -3.17
CA PHE A 846 -13.15 -11.38 -4.58
C PHE A 846 -13.56 -10.11 -5.33
N PHE A 847 -14.53 -9.39 -4.80
CA PHE A 847 -15.01 -8.14 -5.38
C PHE A 847 -13.93 -7.05 -5.41
N HIS A 848 -13.16 -6.96 -4.33
CA HIS A 848 -12.04 -6.01 -4.26
C HIS A 848 -11.00 -6.29 -5.36
N ASN A 849 -10.68 -7.56 -5.61
CA ASN A 849 -9.74 -7.94 -6.66
C ASN A 849 -10.31 -7.68 -8.07
N VAL A 850 -11.62 -7.88 -8.31
CA VAL A 850 -12.28 -7.52 -9.57
C VAL A 850 -12.08 -6.04 -9.88
N THR A 851 -12.33 -5.17 -8.89
CA THR A 851 -12.16 -3.72 -9.05
C THR A 851 -10.70 -3.32 -9.27
N SER A 852 -9.78 -3.99 -8.59
CA SER A 852 -8.33 -3.69 -8.63
C SER A 852 -7.66 -4.11 -9.94
N LEU A 853 -8.03 -5.25 -10.47
CA LEU A 853 -7.50 -5.75 -11.74
C LEU A 853 -8.10 -5.03 -12.96
N GLY A 854 -9.13 -4.20 -12.74
CA GLY A 854 -9.80 -3.48 -13.82
C GLY A 854 -10.57 -4.40 -14.76
N LEU A 855 -11.08 -5.52 -14.23
CA LEU A 855 -11.97 -6.40 -14.97
C LEU A 855 -13.31 -5.70 -15.20
N GLY A 856 -13.92 -5.93 -16.37
CA GLY A 856 -15.30 -5.52 -16.58
C GLY A 856 -16.22 -6.39 -15.73
N TYR A 857 -17.06 -5.79 -14.89
CA TYR A 857 -18.02 -6.54 -14.09
C TYR A 857 -19.43 -5.98 -14.31
N PHE A 858 -20.34 -6.85 -14.76
CA PHE A 858 -21.72 -6.51 -15.09
C PHE A 858 -22.66 -7.21 -14.13
N THR A 859 -23.61 -6.47 -13.56
CA THR A 859 -24.67 -7.05 -12.76
C THR A 859 -25.99 -6.90 -13.50
N VAL A 860 -26.62 -8.03 -13.81
CA VAL A 860 -27.87 -8.11 -14.56
C VAL A 860 -28.95 -8.77 -13.70
N HIS A 861 -29.87 -7.96 -13.17
CA HIS A 861 -31.01 -8.43 -12.36
C HIS A 861 -32.32 -8.20 -13.12
N GLY A 862 -32.81 -9.24 -13.80
CA GLY A 862 -33.98 -9.13 -14.69
C GLY A 862 -35.28 -8.65 -14.05
N ALA A 863 -35.50 -8.98 -12.75
CA ALA A 863 -36.77 -8.65 -12.06
C ALA A 863 -36.71 -7.41 -11.15
N HIS A 864 -35.54 -6.99 -10.66
CA HIS A 864 -35.42 -5.99 -9.60
C HIS A 864 -34.40 -4.85 -9.84
N GLY A 865 -33.78 -4.75 -11.00
CA GLY A 865 -32.71 -3.75 -11.14
C GLY A 865 -32.37 -3.31 -12.56
N GLY A 866 -33.03 -3.84 -13.53
CA GLY A 866 -32.74 -3.53 -14.93
C GLY A 866 -31.53 -4.29 -15.49
N GLY A 867 -31.35 -4.19 -16.79
CA GLY A 867 -30.38 -4.94 -17.57
C GLY A 867 -31.01 -6.13 -18.29
N ASN A 868 -30.39 -6.51 -19.38
CA ASN A 868 -30.84 -7.63 -20.21
C ASN A 868 -29.66 -8.44 -20.69
N LEU A 869 -29.84 -9.76 -20.80
CA LEU A 869 -28.88 -10.70 -21.36
C LEU A 869 -29.61 -11.65 -22.34
N ARG A 870 -29.08 -11.72 -23.52
CA ARG A 870 -29.70 -12.48 -24.63
C ARG A 870 -29.19 -13.94 -24.65
N TRP A 871 -29.79 -14.78 -23.82
CA TRP A 871 -29.48 -16.20 -23.71
C TRP A 871 -29.74 -16.95 -25.03
N ASP A 872 -30.86 -16.60 -25.68
CA ASP A 872 -31.25 -17.16 -26.98
C ASP A 872 -30.13 -17.09 -28.04
N TRP A 873 -29.43 -15.95 -28.04
CA TRP A 873 -28.31 -15.77 -28.97
C TRP A 873 -27.08 -16.59 -28.58
N LEU A 874 -26.76 -16.68 -27.28
CA LEU A 874 -25.63 -17.48 -26.80
C LEU A 874 -25.83 -18.97 -27.08
N ASP A 875 -27.04 -19.46 -26.86
CA ASP A 875 -27.41 -20.89 -27.11
C ASP A 875 -27.37 -21.24 -28.59
N ALA A 876 -27.58 -20.27 -29.47
CA ALA A 876 -27.48 -20.48 -30.92
C ALA A 876 -26.04 -20.53 -31.45
N GLN A 877 -25.02 -20.16 -30.65
CA GLN A 877 -23.62 -20.19 -31.08
C GLN A 877 -23.06 -21.64 -31.02
N PRO A 878 -22.09 -22.00 -31.89
CA PRO A 878 -21.46 -23.31 -31.86
C PRO A 878 -20.62 -23.46 -30.56
N ALA A 879 -20.82 -24.58 -29.86
CA ALA A 879 -20.05 -24.89 -28.66
C ALA A 879 -18.65 -25.41 -29.00
N VAL A 880 -17.63 -24.94 -28.31
CA VAL A 880 -16.27 -25.55 -28.30
C VAL A 880 -16.23 -26.75 -27.36
N SER A 881 -16.87 -26.58 -26.19
CA SER A 881 -17.12 -27.67 -25.25
C SER A 881 -18.42 -27.41 -24.50
N GLU A 882 -19.09 -28.47 -24.13
CA GLU A 882 -20.36 -28.41 -23.42
C GLU A 882 -20.43 -29.55 -22.41
N THR A 883 -20.85 -29.24 -21.21
CA THR A 883 -21.20 -30.21 -20.16
C THR A 883 -22.68 -30.08 -19.82
N GLU A 884 -23.14 -30.85 -18.87
CA GLU A 884 -24.50 -30.68 -18.34
C GLU A 884 -24.74 -29.24 -17.82
N LEU A 885 -23.75 -28.68 -17.08
CA LEU A 885 -23.87 -27.42 -16.35
C LEU A 885 -23.36 -26.20 -17.13
N LEU A 886 -22.33 -26.39 -17.94
CA LEU A 886 -21.60 -25.30 -18.59
C LEU A 886 -21.58 -25.41 -20.10
N ARG A 887 -21.48 -24.26 -20.75
CA ARG A 887 -21.24 -24.17 -22.19
C ARG A 887 -20.14 -23.16 -22.48
N HIS A 888 -19.16 -23.56 -23.29
CA HIS A 888 -18.10 -22.71 -23.81
C HIS A 888 -18.32 -22.54 -25.30
N VAL A 889 -18.52 -21.32 -25.73
CA VAL A 889 -18.66 -20.92 -27.13
C VAL A 889 -17.50 -20.06 -27.59
N ARG A 890 -17.17 -20.17 -28.87
CA ARG A 890 -16.12 -19.33 -29.48
C ARG A 890 -16.69 -18.60 -30.68
N LEU A 891 -16.61 -17.31 -30.65
CA LEU A 891 -17.08 -16.42 -31.72
C LEU A 891 -15.98 -16.24 -32.78
N GLU A 892 -16.36 -16.09 -34.03
CA GLU A 892 -15.42 -15.81 -35.11
C GLU A 892 -14.78 -14.42 -35.00
N ARG A 893 -15.53 -13.45 -34.45
CA ARG A 893 -15.09 -12.06 -34.22
C ARG A 893 -15.28 -11.67 -32.75
N PRO A 894 -14.46 -10.75 -32.25
CA PRO A 894 -14.53 -10.36 -30.83
C PRO A 894 -15.82 -9.58 -30.53
N LEU A 895 -16.27 -9.70 -29.29
CA LEU A 895 -17.28 -8.84 -28.67
C LEU A 895 -16.79 -7.38 -28.58
N ASP A 896 -17.74 -6.44 -28.71
CA ASP A 896 -17.49 -5.00 -28.43
C ASP A 896 -18.04 -4.69 -27.02
N ILE A 897 -17.19 -4.55 -26.03
CA ILE A 897 -17.55 -4.38 -24.63
C ILE A 897 -17.17 -2.97 -24.18
N ARG A 898 -18.15 -2.20 -23.72
CA ARG A 898 -17.97 -0.81 -23.29
C ARG A 898 -18.59 -0.57 -21.92
N ILE A 899 -17.84 0.12 -21.08
CA ILE A 899 -18.27 0.47 -19.73
C ILE A 899 -17.96 1.94 -19.50
N ASP A 900 -18.95 2.71 -19.07
CA ASP A 900 -18.80 4.07 -18.61
C ASP A 900 -18.82 4.09 -17.08
N GLY A 901 -17.64 4.16 -16.50
CA GLY A 901 -17.46 4.17 -15.03
C GLY A 901 -18.08 5.39 -14.36
N SER A 902 -18.34 6.47 -15.09
CA SER A 902 -18.96 7.69 -14.54
C SER A 902 -20.46 7.54 -14.32
N SER A 903 -21.14 6.77 -15.14
CA SER A 903 -22.58 6.48 -15.04
C SER A 903 -22.87 5.10 -14.42
N GLY A 904 -21.83 4.25 -14.25
CA GLY A 904 -21.99 2.87 -13.82
C GLY A 904 -22.72 1.98 -14.82
N ARG A 905 -22.80 2.40 -16.10
CA ARG A 905 -23.47 1.62 -17.16
C ARG A 905 -22.48 0.91 -18.05
N GLY A 906 -22.86 -0.27 -18.51
CA GLY A 906 -22.07 -1.04 -19.45
C GLY A 906 -22.91 -1.79 -20.47
N VAL A 907 -22.34 -1.98 -21.67
CA VAL A 907 -22.95 -2.72 -22.77
C VAL A 907 -21.97 -3.73 -23.35
N ILE A 908 -22.47 -4.90 -23.71
CA ILE A 908 -21.76 -5.92 -24.49
C ILE A 908 -22.51 -6.09 -25.80
N LEU A 909 -21.83 -5.81 -26.91
CA LEU A 909 -22.40 -5.92 -28.24
C LEU A 909 -21.88 -7.18 -28.94
N ARG A 910 -22.76 -7.80 -29.72
CA ARG A 910 -22.40 -8.90 -30.61
C ARG A 910 -21.41 -8.41 -31.67
N PRO A 911 -20.61 -9.32 -32.22
CA PRO A 911 -19.75 -8.99 -33.36
C PRO A 911 -20.53 -8.33 -34.49
N ALA A 912 -19.88 -7.39 -35.19
CA ALA A 912 -20.45 -6.73 -36.34
C ALA A 912 -20.56 -7.67 -37.55
#